data_b9a940e32e8e6ff55865ae24800f693d
#
_entry.id   b9a940e32e8e6ff55865ae24800f693d
#
_cell.length_a   1.000
_cell.length_b   1.000
_cell.length_c   1.000
_cell.angle_alpha   90.00
_cell.angle_beta   90.00
_cell.angle_gamma   90.00
#
_symmetry.space_group_name_H-M   'P 1'
#
loop_
_entity.id
_entity.type
_entity.pdbx_description
1 polymer ?
#
loop_
_entity_poly.entity_id
_entity_poly.type
_entity_poly.pdbx_seq_one_letter_code
_entity_poly.pdbx_strand_id
1 'polypeptide(L)'
;MTSWKHRASGHLIYVVAFCLAFAASASTLRAQAFPRYDHVFLLIMENEDYGQVVGNKYAPILNALAGDYGVATNYTGVADPSEPNYVAMLGGDFFGISSDDPYWFPGHTIHAANLMSQLEEAGKTWKGYFQSMPYPGYRGYCYPDKCNGIPDADTQYVSKHNGIVNFANQQNATHFAKMVPFEQLADDLTTGEVPDFSYIVPNECNDIHGAPPWCVDSNNPGTVQQNWLIAQGDKFVGEIVNQITSSSMWESGNNAIIVTFDEGDTPASLVLTIVITNHGPRGVKDRTTYNHYSLLASLQQTFGLDCLLHSCNSTPMANLFAITGSRGIPKLPPPYVIAPTSDQISRQGKGVEAAKVSLTDTRWQRVPSHDFGVQDNVLAGVSAASMTDAWAVGTYYTSSTSPLRTLGHHFNGTNWTAYPLPNVGVQENALLGVSMPSREKAWAVGYYVDGNFKQKTLIEHFDGDTWSVVPSQSPGKEQNILYGVSAISDTDVWAVGGKQDSAGLWHTLTEHWDGIRWSVVHAVDRGVNGNQFYAVKANASNDVYAVGQQAGAGFPGKALVEHWDGMAWSVVRTPADAATALPLGVEATDSLPTSLTLVGQQETDASPYTTYVAAGRATALSIQSTPNFGTSENDLFGAATAADGSTWAVGWYIYDSTTDNHNPLALRGKNRVWSLVPTAKLTPGTDSGFAAITAIPGGGLWAVGVTGNSQGNYGTLIEYHP
;
A
#
# COMPACT_ATOMS: atom_id res chain seq x y z
N MET A 1 105.95 11.50 -31.39
CA MET A 1 105.64 10.77 -32.60
C MET A 1 104.40 9.91 -32.28
N THR A 2 103.33 10.14 -33.01
CA THR A 2 102.17 9.29 -33.38
C THR A 2 101.40 8.60 -32.28
N SER A 3 100.27 9.18 -32.09
CA SER A 3 98.86 8.71 -32.30
C SER A 3 98.35 7.57 -31.40
N TRP A 4 97.51 7.98 -30.49
CA TRP A 4 96.39 7.16 -30.04
C TRP A 4 95.23 8.12 -29.66
N LYS A 5 94.42 8.40 -30.63
CA LYS A 5 93.08 8.97 -30.41
C LYS A 5 92.06 8.10 -31.17
N HIS A 6 90.93 7.90 -30.57
CA HIS A 6 89.73 7.24 -31.03
C HIS A 6 89.52 5.78 -30.62
N ARG A 7 88.92 5.61 -29.42
CA ARG A 7 87.87 4.61 -29.13
C ARG A 7 87.33 4.85 -27.72
N ALA A 8 86.50 5.90 -27.53
CA ALA A 8 85.77 6.07 -26.27
C ALA A 8 84.42 6.79 -26.42
N SER A 9 83.83 6.85 -27.61
CA SER A 9 82.59 7.60 -27.84
C SER A 9 81.39 6.75 -28.30
N GLY A 10 81.54 5.40 -28.39
CA GLY A 10 80.47 4.55 -28.89
C GLY A 10 79.60 3.89 -27.80
N HIS A 11 80.09 3.76 -26.58
CA HIS A 11 79.38 3.03 -25.54
C HIS A 11 78.50 3.90 -24.59
N LEU A 12 78.74 5.19 -24.55
CA LEU A 12 78.02 6.11 -23.70
C LEU A 12 76.64 6.49 -24.30
N ILE A 13 76.54 6.48 -25.64
CA ILE A 13 75.29 6.81 -26.36
C ILE A 13 74.26 5.65 -26.25
N TYR A 14 74.69 4.38 -26.22
CA TYR A 14 73.79 3.25 -26.07
C TYR A 14 73.27 3.09 -24.66
N VAL A 15 74.00 3.42 -23.60
CA VAL A 15 73.56 3.37 -22.22
C VAL A 15 72.53 4.48 -21.91
N VAL A 16 72.71 5.67 -22.47
CA VAL A 16 71.77 6.78 -22.30
C VAL A 16 70.51 6.57 -23.12
N ALA A 17 70.53 5.93 -24.28
CA ALA A 17 69.36 5.56 -25.08
C ALA A 17 68.54 4.40 -24.43
N PHE A 18 69.24 3.45 -23.76
CA PHE A 18 68.55 2.37 -23.04
C PHE A 18 67.93 2.83 -21.73
N CYS A 19 68.54 3.77 -21.01
CA CYS A 19 67.93 4.39 -19.83
C CYS A 19 66.72 5.31 -20.18
N LEU A 20 66.81 6.02 -21.33
CA LEU A 20 65.67 6.83 -21.79
C LEU A 20 64.49 5.98 -22.36
N ALA A 21 64.78 4.82 -22.95
CA ALA A 21 63.71 3.89 -23.38
C ALA A 21 63.02 3.15 -22.20
N PHE A 22 63.69 2.95 -21.06
CA PHE A 22 63.08 2.40 -19.84
C PHE A 22 62.35 3.47 -19.01
N ALA A 23 62.71 4.75 -19.14
CA ALA A 23 61.98 5.84 -18.47
C ALA A 23 60.71 6.25 -19.23
N ALA A 24 60.57 5.89 -20.52
CA ALA A 24 59.38 6.20 -21.32
C ALA A 24 58.29 5.11 -21.24
N SER A 25 58.53 3.96 -20.56
CA SER A 25 57.53 2.90 -20.35
C SER A 25 57.09 2.75 -18.89
N ALA A 26 57.48 3.68 -18.01
CA ALA A 26 56.70 3.92 -16.80
C ALA A 26 55.45 4.70 -17.20
N SER A 27 54.50 4.01 -17.87
CA SER A 27 53.13 4.42 -17.89
C SER A 27 52.72 4.55 -16.42
N THR A 28 52.57 5.78 -15.96
CA THR A 28 51.88 6.09 -14.74
C THR A 28 50.52 5.35 -14.84
N LEU A 29 50.42 4.22 -14.19
CA LEU A 29 49.12 3.75 -13.75
C LEU A 29 48.56 4.90 -12.89
N ARG A 30 47.92 5.88 -13.54
CA ARG A 30 47.01 6.77 -12.81
C ARG A 30 46.03 5.81 -12.17
N ALA A 31 46.06 5.73 -10.85
CA ALA A 31 44.96 5.09 -10.11
C ALA A 31 43.66 5.65 -10.70
N GLN A 32 42.90 4.80 -11.35
CA GLN A 32 41.67 5.21 -11.97
C GLN A 32 40.83 5.81 -10.83
N ALA A 33 40.51 7.10 -10.92
CA ALA A 33 39.69 7.74 -9.89
C ALA A 33 38.40 6.95 -9.72
N PHE A 34 37.97 6.73 -8.49
CA PHE A 34 36.72 6.04 -8.21
C PHE A 34 35.58 6.77 -8.94
N PRO A 35 34.69 6.07 -9.65
CA PRO A 35 33.64 6.70 -10.43
C PRO A 35 32.68 7.52 -9.56
N ARG A 36 32.22 8.63 -10.10
CA ARG A 36 31.18 9.46 -9.50
C ARG A 36 29.82 9.00 -10.00
N TYR A 37 28.86 8.93 -9.08
CA TYR A 37 27.49 8.61 -9.38
C TYR A 37 26.59 9.80 -9.01
N ASP A 38 25.54 10.00 -9.79
CA ASP A 38 24.58 11.07 -9.58
C ASP A 38 23.56 10.67 -8.52
N HIS A 39 23.05 9.41 -8.62
CA HIS A 39 22.16 8.83 -7.62
C HIS A 39 22.65 7.44 -7.22
N VAL A 40 22.64 7.18 -5.91
CA VAL A 40 22.97 5.87 -5.33
C VAL A 40 21.84 5.42 -4.41
N PHE A 41 21.31 4.23 -4.66
CA PHE A 41 20.30 3.58 -3.85
C PHE A 41 20.94 2.43 -3.09
N LEU A 42 20.89 2.46 -1.76
CA LEU A 42 21.35 1.37 -0.89
C LEU A 42 20.13 0.67 -0.31
N LEU A 43 19.89 -0.57 -0.73
CA LEU A 43 18.85 -1.47 -0.25
C LEU A 43 19.49 -2.51 0.68
N ILE A 44 19.04 -2.56 1.93
CA ILE A 44 19.61 -3.42 2.97
C ILE A 44 18.59 -4.49 3.32
N MET A 45 19.01 -5.75 3.20
CA MET A 45 18.27 -6.97 3.55
C MET A 45 18.85 -7.54 4.85
N GLU A 46 18.22 -8.56 5.42
CA GLU A 46 18.49 -9.08 6.76
C GLU A 46 18.87 -10.57 6.80
N ASN A 47 19.80 -10.90 7.69
CA ASN A 47 20.04 -12.21 8.31
C ASN A 47 20.15 -13.44 7.38
N GLU A 48 20.80 -13.32 6.22
CA GLU A 48 20.94 -14.47 5.32
C GLU A 48 22.40 -14.69 4.88
N ASP A 49 22.88 -15.89 5.11
CA ASP A 49 24.17 -16.30 4.56
C ASP A 49 24.16 -16.32 3.02
N TYR A 50 25.27 -15.96 2.41
CA TYR A 50 25.47 -15.98 0.94
C TYR A 50 24.97 -17.30 0.31
N GLY A 51 25.24 -18.43 0.96
CA GLY A 51 24.85 -19.77 0.48
C GLY A 51 23.37 -20.08 0.62
N GLN A 52 22.63 -19.36 1.46
CA GLN A 52 21.18 -19.51 1.61
C GLN A 52 20.44 -18.83 0.47
N VAL A 53 21.00 -17.75 -0.10
CA VAL A 53 20.41 -16.98 -1.19
C VAL A 53 20.96 -17.38 -2.56
N VAL A 54 22.29 -17.45 -2.70
CA VAL A 54 22.94 -17.74 -3.99
C VAL A 54 22.82 -19.22 -4.36
N GLY A 55 22.19 -19.48 -5.50
CA GLY A 55 21.84 -20.82 -5.97
C GLY A 55 20.51 -21.33 -5.40
N ASN A 56 19.86 -20.60 -4.53
CA ASN A 56 18.54 -20.95 -4.02
C ASN A 56 17.47 -20.70 -5.10
N LYS A 57 16.65 -21.71 -5.37
CA LYS A 57 15.56 -21.62 -6.36
C LYS A 57 14.46 -20.64 -5.96
N TYR A 58 14.35 -20.29 -4.68
CA TYR A 58 13.37 -19.34 -4.14
C TYR A 58 13.84 -17.88 -4.30
N ALA A 59 15.08 -17.66 -4.72
CA ALA A 59 15.65 -16.34 -5.00
C ALA A 59 16.06 -16.15 -6.48
N PRO A 60 15.18 -16.38 -7.47
CA PRO A 60 15.55 -16.31 -8.88
C PRO A 60 16.01 -14.92 -9.32
N ILE A 61 15.44 -13.86 -8.76
CA ILE A 61 15.75 -12.47 -9.13
C ILE A 61 17.12 -12.08 -8.57
N LEU A 62 17.38 -12.29 -7.28
CA LEU A 62 18.69 -12.04 -6.66
C LEU A 62 19.79 -12.81 -7.37
N ASN A 63 19.53 -14.07 -7.74
CA ASN A 63 20.48 -14.89 -8.50
C ASN A 63 20.72 -14.34 -9.92
N ALA A 64 19.70 -13.85 -10.60
CA ALA A 64 19.84 -13.22 -11.91
C ALA A 64 20.65 -11.92 -11.80
N LEU A 65 20.36 -11.06 -10.84
CA LEU A 65 21.08 -9.81 -10.57
C LEU A 65 22.55 -10.11 -10.25
N ALA A 66 22.85 -11.07 -9.38
CA ALA A 66 24.22 -11.51 -9.04
C ALA A 66 24.95 -12.12 -10.24
N GLY A 67 24.23 -12.73 -11.18
CA GLY A 67 24.79 -13.27 -12.43
C GLY A 67 25.09 -12.19 -13.47
N ASP A 68 24.24 -11.19 -13.58
CA ASP A 68 24.26 -10.20 -14.66
C ASP A 68 25.06 -8.93 -14.32
N TYR A 69 25.20 -8.59 -13.04
CA TYR A 69 25.88 -7.38 -12.58
C TYR A 69 27.16 -7.68 -11.79
N GLY A 70 27.61 -6.72 -10.99
CA GLY A 70 28.75 -6.90 -10.09
C GLY A 70 28.32 -7.56 -8.78
N VAL A 71 28.99 -8.62 -8.36
CA VAL A 71 28.75 -9.28 -7.07
C VAL A 71 30.06 -9.44 -6.29
N ALA A 72 30.03 -9.04 -5.01
CA ALA A 72 31.08 -9.34 -4.06
C ALA A 72 30.84 -10.77 -3.52
N THR A 73 31.79 -11.68 -3.78
CA THR A 73 31.68 -13.09 -3.36
C THR A 73 32.40 -13.39 -2.05
N ASN A 74 32.98 -12.37 -1.41
CA ASN A 74 33.69 -12.45 -0.15
C ASN A 74 33.41 -11.19 0.68
N TYR A 75 32.14 -11.00 1.06
CA TYR A 75 31.65 -9.86 1.83
C TYR A 75 31.03 -10.35 3.14
N THR A 76 31.33 -9.69 4.25
CA THR A 76 30.80 -10.04 5.61
C THR A 76 30.15 -8.82 6.25
N GLY A 77 29.27 -9.05 7.22
CA GLY A 77 28.94 -8.05 8.25
C GLY A 77 30.16 -7.63 9.07
N VAL A 78 29.96 -6.85 10.10
CA VAL A 78 31.01 -6.38 11.03
C VAL A 78 30.69 -6.66 12.49
N ALA A 79 29.46 -6.99 12.80
CA ALA A 79 28.95 -7.24 14.15
C ALA A 79 27.74 -8.19 14.13
N ASP A 80 27.19 -8.47 15.32
CA ASP A 80 25.96 -9.16 15.62
C ASP A 80 25.52 -8.59 17.00
N PRO A 81 24.22 -8.21 17.17
CA PRO A 81 23.10 -8.33 16.25
C PRO A 81 23.04 -7.20 15.17
N SER A 82 21.85 -6.99 14.55
CA SER A 82 21.65 -6.14 13.37
C SER A 82 22.03 -4.67 13.56
N GLU A 83 21.55 -3.97 14.61
CA GLU A 83 21.72 -2.51 14.77
C GLU A 83 23.18 -2.03 14.61
N PRO A 84 24.21 -2.67 15.22
CA PRO A 84 25.60 -2.27 14.99
C PRO A 84 26.03 -2.30 13.53
N ASN A 85 25.49 -3.20 12.69
CA ASN A 85 25.81 -3.25 11.26
C ASN A 85 25.24 -2.06 10.50
N TYR A 86 23.98 -1.69 10.76
CA TYR A 86 23.34 -0.48 10.20
C TYR A 86 24.11 0.80 10.57
N VAL A 87 24.55 0.90 11.81
CA VAL A 87 25.34 2.03 12.29
C VAL A 87 26.73 2.04 11.64
N ALA A 88 27.39 0.90 11.51
CA ALA A 88 28.73 0.78 10.93
C ALA A 88 28.77 1.18 9.46
N MET A 89 27.72 0.83 8.69
CA MET A 89 27.57 1.25 7.28
C MET A 89 27.49 2.77 7.10
N LEU A 90 27.10 3.51 8.14
CA LEU A 90 26.93 4.95 8.09
C LEU A 90 28.03 5.74 8.81
N GLY A 91 28.59 5.20 9.89
CA GLY A 91 29.55 5.88 10.75
C GLY A 91 30.99 5.41 10.65
N GLY A 92 31.22 4.25 10.06
CA GLY A 92 32.56 3.62 9.97
C GLY A 92 33.02 2.94 11.24
N ASP A 93 32.15 2.76 12.22
CA ASP A 93 32.32 2.03 13.46
C ASP A 93 30.92 1.65 13.98
N PHE A 94 30.78 0.62 14.79
CA PHE A 94 29.55 0.32 15.52
C PHE A 94 29.49 0.99 16.91
N PHE A 95 30.50 1.77 17.29
CA PHE A 95 30.59 2.63 18.48
C PHE A 95 30.30 1.91 19.81
N GLY A 96 30.58 0.61 19.87
CA GLY A 96 30.36 -0.21 21.05
C GLY A 96 28.90 -0.65 21.26
N ILE A 97 28.01 -0.42 20.30
CA ILE A 97 26.66 -0.99 20.28
C ILE A 97 26.79 -2.50 20.10
N SER A 98 26.08 -3.27 20.94
CA SER A 98 26.13 -4.73 20.97
C SER A 98 24.77 -5.37 21.30
N SER A 99 23.69 -4.61 21.09
CA SER A 99 22.30 -5.05 21.23
C SER A 99 21.40 -4.27 20.28
N ASP A 100 20.18 -4.72 20.08
CA ASP A 100 19.15 -4.08 19.27
C ASP A 100 18.22 -3.19 20.12
N ASP A 101 18.76 -2.55 21.13
CA ASP A 101 18.00 -1.66 22.00
C ASP A 101 17.58 -0.37 21.26
N PRO A 102 16.49 0.30 21.70
CA PRO A 102 16.08 1.56 21.09
C PRO A 102 17.19 2.62 21.09
N TYR A 103 17.33 3.36 19.99
CA TYR A 103 18.39 4.36 19.77
C TYR A 103 18.52 5.44 20.87
N TRP A 104 17.47 5.63 21.71
CA TRP A 104 17.50 6.53 22.87
C TRP A 104 17.99 5.87 24.17
N PHE A 105 18.32 4.57 24.15
CA PHE A 105 18.90 3.88 25.30
C PHE A 105 20.35 4.30 25.54
N PRO A 106 20.86 4.19 26.79
CA PRO A 106 22.23 4.52 27.09
C PRO A 106 23.24 3.76 26.20
N GLY A 107 24.08 4.47 25.47
CA GLY A 107 25.09 3.89 24.58
C GLY A 107 24.67 3.75 23.12
N HIS A 108 23.38 3.91 22.81
CA HIS A 108 22.85 3.82 21.42
C HIS A 108 22.77 5.18 20.70
N THR A 109 22.87 6.30 21.41
CA THR A 109 22.98 7.62 20.80
C THR A 109 24.45 7.98 20.55
N ILE A 110 24.82 8.18 19.28
CA ILE A 110 26.20 8.37 18.81
C ILE A 110 26.46 9.85 18.54
N HIS A 111 27.57 10.37 19.13
CA HIS A 111 28.03 11.75 18.92
C HIS A 111 29.25 11.76 17.99
N ALA A 112 29.08 11.35 16.74
CA ALA A 112 30.13 11.29 15.72
C ALA A 112 29.61 11.76 14.36
N ALA A 113 30.54 12.03 13.45
CA ALA A 113 30.23 12.24 12.04
C ALA A 113 29.72 10.94 11.40
N ASN A 114 28.85 11.08 10.41
CA ASN A 114 28.26 9.98 9.66
C ASN A 114 28.09 10.38 8.19
N LEU A 115 27.74 9.41 7.34
CA LEU A 115 27.57 9.61 5.90
C LEU A 115 26.58 10.73 5.59
N MET A 116 25.45 10.81 6.32
CA MET A 116 24.42 11.85 6.10
C MET A 116 24.97 13.25 6.35
N SER A 117 25.69 13.45 7.46
CA SER A 117 26.33 14.74 7.75
C SER A 117 27.41 15.11 6.72
N GLN A 118 28.20 14.13 6.23
CA GLN A 118 29.18 14.36 5.18
C GLN A 118 28.52 14.74 3.84
N LEU A 119 27.42 14.09 3.47
CA LEU A 119 26.65 14.42 2.28
C LEU A 119 26.15 15.87 2.33
N GLU A 120 25.56 16.27 3.46
CA GLU A 120 25.07 17.64 3.65
C GLU A 120 26.18 18.69 3.60
N GLU A 121 27.32 18.43 4.22
CA GLU A 121 28.52 19.29 4.16
C GLU A 121 29.03 19.43 2.72
N ALA A 122 28.90 18.38 1.89
CA ALA A 122 29.24 18.40 0.48
C ALA A 122 28.14 18.97 -0.42
N GLY A 123 27.02 19.46 0.14
CA GLY A 123 25.88 20.00 -0.62
C GLY A 123 25.09 18.92 -1.35
N LYS A 124 25.16 17.66 -0.90
CA LYS A 124 24.44 16.51 -1.43
C LYS A 124 23.17 16.25 -0.64
N THR A 125 22.15 15.73 -1.31
CA THR A 125 20.87 15.39 -0.70
C THR A 125 20.80 13.92 -0.33
N TRP A 126 20.05 13.60 0.72
CA TRP A 126 19.77 12.23 1.11
C TRP A 126 18.32 12.08 1.62
N LYS A 127 17.77 10.88 1.50
CA LYS A 127 16.47 10.49 2.07
C LYS A 127 16.52 9.01 2.50
N GLY A 128 15.91 8.69 3.63
CA GLY A 128 15.70 7.32 4.09
C GLY A 128 14.27 6.88 3.81
N TYR A 129 14.08 5.75 3.13
CA TYR A 129 12.79 5.15 2.80
C TYR A 129 12.62 3.86 3.58
N PHE A 130 11.66 3.84 4.49
CA PHE A 130 11.45 2.73 5.43
C PHE A 130 10.07 2.11 5.21
N GLN A 131 10.03 0.85 4.84
CA GLN A 131 8.77 0.14 4.64
C GLN A 131 8.05 -0.06 5.97
N SER A 132 6.73 0.10 5.95
CA SER A 132 5.86 0.07 7.14
C SER A 132 6.14 1.15 8.19
N MET A 133 6.99 2.15 7.93
CA MET A 133 7.06 3.37 8.74
C MET A 133 5.72 4.12 8.62
N PRO A 134 5.03 4.49 9.73
CA PRO A 134 3.65 4.98 9.66
C PRO A 134 3.49 6.39 9.11
N TYR A 135 4.52 7.24 9.20
CA TYR A 135 4.54 8.63 8.69
C TYR A 135 5.96 9.18 8.69
N PRO A 136 6.24 10.24 7.88
CA PRO A 136 7.56 10.88 7.86
C PRO A 136 8.00 11.36 9.24
N GLY A 137 9.22 11.01 9.61
CA GLY A 137 9.78 11.41 10.90
C GLY A 137 9.28 10.63 12.09
N TYR A 138 8.76 9.43 11.91
CA TYR A 138 8.36 8.54 12.99
C TYR A 138 9.54 8.28 13.95
N ARG A 139 9.29 8.40 15.25
CA ARG A 139 10.30 8.30 16.32
C ARG A 139 10.11 7.09 17.23
N GLY A 140 9.10 6.27 16.96
CA GLY A 140 8.86 5.05 17.72
C GLY A 140 9.90 3.99 17.41
N TYR A 141 10.04 3.03 18.31
CA TYR A 141 10.95 1.91 18.13
C TYR A 141 10.44 0.97 17.03
N CYS A 142 9.15 0.67 17.01
CA CYS A 142 8.55 -0.23 16.06
C CYS A 142 7.10 0.12 15.71
N TYR A 143 6.57 -0.46 14.63
CA TYR A 143 5.21 -0.27 14.15
C TYR A 143 4.75 -1.53 13.35
N PRO A 144 3.45 -1.95 13.39
CA PRO A 144 2.32 -1.29 14.06
C PRO A 144 2.27 -1.46 15.58
N ASP A 145 2.96 -2.44 16.12
CA ASP A 145 3.08 -2.59 17.55
C ASP A 145 4.01 -1.52 18.14
N LYS A 146 3.68 -1.05 19.34
CA LYS A 146 4.52 -0.03 19.99
C LYS A 146 5.76 -0.61 20.66
N CYS A 147 5.96 -1.91 20.61
CA CYS A 147 7.00 -2.72 21.26
C CYS A 147 7.31 -2.31 22.70
N ASN A 148 6.66 -1.28 23.25
CA ASN A 148 6.76 -0.71 24.60
C ASN A 148 8.20 -0.63 25.17
N GLY A 149 9.20 -0.46 24.29
CA GLY A 149 10.62 -0.48 24.66
C GLY A 149 11.13 -1.89 25.02
N ILE A 150 10.46 -2.94 24.57
CA ILE A 150 10.96 -4.31 24.69
C ILE A 150 12.01 -4.47 23.59
N PRO A 151 13.29 -4.69 23.91
CA PRO A 151 14.31 -5.06 22.94
C PRO A 151 13.90 -6.33 22.18
N ASP A 152 14.30 -6.47 20.95
CA ASP A 152 14.05 -7.63 20.09
C ASP A 152 12.56 -7.96 19.82
N ALA A 153 11.65 -7.00 20.04
CA ALA A 153 10.27 -7.21 19.62
C ALA A 153 10.14 -7.01 18.10
N ASP A 154 9.96 -8.11 17.40
CA ASP A 154 9.82 -8.11 15.95
C ASP A 154 8.42 -7.67 15.54
N THR A 155 8.38 -6.72 14.61
CA THR A 155 7.16 -6.21 13.99
C THR A 155 7.51 -5.69 12.60
N GLN A 156 6.56 -5.12 11.87
CA GLN A 156 6.84 -4.77 10.46
C GLN A 156 7.94 -3.72 10.31
N TYR A 157 7.85 -2.58 11.00
CA TYR A 157 8.93 -1.58 11.06
C TYR A 157 9.61 -1.62 12.42
N VAL A 158 10.94 -1.64 12.41
CA VAL A 158 11.78 -1.53 13.62
C VAL A 158 12.88 -0.50 13.42
N SER A 159 13.12 0.33 14.45
CA SER A 159 14.15 1.38 14.35
C SER A 159 15.58 0.83 14.48
N LYS A 160 15.78 -0.41 14.92
CA LYS A 160 17.09 -1.08 14.91
C LYS A 160 17.69 -1.17 13.50
N HIS A 161 16.82 -1.26 12.47
CA HIS A 161 17.22 -1.24 11.05
C HIS A 161 17.34 0.19 10.48
N ASN A 162 17.10 1.21 11.27
CA ASN A 162 17.29 2.59 10.89
C ASN A 162 18.53 3.18 11.59
N GLY A 163 19.71 2.82 11.15
CA GLY A 163 20.97 3.31 11.73
C GLY A 163 21.15 4.83 11.70
N ILE A 164 20.36 5.59 10.91
CA ILE A 164 20.41 7.06 10.85
C ILE A 164 19.99 7.66 12.19
N VAL A 165 18.95 7.10 12.84
CA VAL A 165 18.40 7.64 14.09
C VAL A 165 19.35 7.54 15.28
N ASN A 166 20.38 6.67 15.21
CA ASN A 166 21.39 6.54 16.27
C ASN A 166 22.30 7.77 16.38
N PHE A 167 22.47 8.54 15.31
CA PHE A 167 23.37 9.69 15.33
C PHE A 167 22.67 10.95 15.88
N ALA A 168 23.20 11.51 16.95
CA ALA A 168 22.63 12.67 17.65
C ALA A 168 22.42 13.89 16.75
N ASN A 169 23.33 14.12 15.77
CA ASN A 169 23.21 15.20 14.79
C ASN A 169 22.09 14.97 13.75
N GLN A 170 21.55 13.75 13.65
CA GLN A 170 20.38 13.41 12.83
C GLN A 170 19.05 13.43 13.62
N GLN A 171 19.10 13.54 14.96
CA GLN A 171 17.92 13.51 15.85
C GLN A 171 17.23 14.88 15.98
N ASN A 172 16.97 15.58 14.89
CA ASN A 172 16.24 16.85 14.88
C ASN A 172 15.08 16.83 13.86
N ALA A 173 14.15 17.77 13.95
CA ALA A 173 12.95 17.79 13.14
C ALA A 173 13.23 17.81 11.62
N THR A 174 14.25 18.54 11.18
CA THR A 174 14.62 18.63 9.75
C THR A 174 15.12 17.31 9.21
N HIS A 175 15.94 16.58 9.97
CA HIS A 175 16.48 15.31 9.53
C HIS A 175 15.48 14.16 9.68
N PHE A 176 14.66 14.17 10.74
CA PHE A 176 13.57 13.21 10.86
C PHE A 176 12.60 13.30 9.66
N ALA A 177 12.31 14.51 9.15
CA ALA A 177 11.46 14.70 7.98
C ALA A 177 12.03 14.11 6.67
N LYS A 178 13.32 13.74 6.63
CA LYS A 178 13.96 13.04 5.51
C LYS A 178 13.88 11.51 5.63
N MET A 179 13.40 10.98 6.76
CA MET A 179 13.11 9.57 6.97
C MET A 179 11.63 9.37 6.75
N VAL A 180 11.27 8.75 5.65
CA VAL A 180 9.90 8.71 5.14
C VAL A 180 9.41 7.27 4.93
N PRO A 181 8.09 7.04 4.89
CA PRO A 181 7.54 5.79 4.41
C PRO A 181 8.08 5.42 3.04
N PHE A 182 8.28 4.12 2.81
CA PHE A 182 8.87 3.59 1.58
C PHE A 182 8.10 4.00 0.31
N GLU A 183 6.80 4.18 0.41
CA GLU A 183 5.91 4.57 -0.68
C GLU A 183 6.31 5.89 -1.33
N GLN A 184 6.97 6.79 -0.59
CA GLN A 184 7.50 8.06 -1.11
C GLN A 184 8.54 7.87 -2.23
N LEU A 185 9.22 6.71 -2.31
CA LEU A 185 10.19 6.43 -3.37
C LEU A 185 9.54 6.46 -4.76
N ALA A 186 8.31 5.96 -4.88
CA ALA A 186 7.57 5.96 -6.15
C ALA A 186 7.28 7.37 -6.64
N ASP A 187 6.92 8.26 -5.73
CA ASP A 187 6.60 9.65 -6.02
C ASP A 187 7.88 10.42 -6.41
N ASP A 188 8.96 10.26 -5.64
CA ASP A 188 10.25 10.90 -5.92
C ASP A 188 10.82 10.46 -7.28
N LEU A 189 10.69 9.18 -7.64
CA LEU A 189 11.08 8.67 -8.96
C LEU A 189 10.21 9.24 -10.10
N THR A 190 8.92 9.46 -9.84
CA THR A 190 7.98 9.99 -10.82
C THR A 190 8.15 11.49 -11.02
N THR A 191 8.35 12.25 -9.93
CA THR A 191 8.52 13.71 -9.97
C THR A 191 9.94 14.13 -10.32
N GLY A 192 10.91 13.22 -10.24
CA GLY A 192 12.33 13.52 -10.43
C GLY A 192 12.99 14.18 -9.22
N GLU A 193 12.37 14.12 -8.04
CA GLU A 193 12.90 14.64 -6.78
C GLU A 193 13.75 13.63 -6.01
N VAL A 194 14.37 12.71 -6.73
CA VAL A 194 15.25 11.66 -6.18
C VAL A 194 16.50 12.29 -5.55
N PRO A 195 16.84 11.97 -4.29
CA PRO A 195 18.06 12.49 -3.67
C PRO A 195 19.32 11.88 -4.28
N ASP A 196 20.48 12.52 -4.06
CA ASP A 196 21.79 11.95 -4.45
C ASP A 196 22.02 10.58 -3.78
N PHE A 197 21.58 10.40 -2.53
CA PHE A 197 21.69 9.16 -1.78
C PHE A 197 20.32 8.72 -1.19
N SER A 198 19.87 7.55 -1.59
CA SER A 198 18.64 6.88 -1.11
C SER A 198 19.02 5.70 -0.22
N TYR A 199 18.61 5.73 1.04
CA TYR A 199 18.77 4.66 2.01
C TYR A 199 17.45 3.92 2.15
N ILE A 200 17.38 2.65 1.73
CA ILE A 200 16.14 1.89 1.60
C ILE A 200 16.19 0.68 2.51
N VAL A 201 15.21 0.57 3.40
CA VAL A 201 15.09 -0.55 4.32
C VAL A 201 13.68 -1.14 4.19
N PRO A 202 13.58 -2.42 3.76
CA PRO A 202 12.31 -3.15 3.78
C PRO A 202 11.79 -3.32 5.21
N ASN A 203 10.56 -3.79 5.34
CA ASN A 203 10.06 -4.25 6.63
C ASN A 203 10.56 -5.68 6.91
N GLU A 204 10.44 -6.12 8.15
CA GLU A 204 10.87 -7.44 8.64
C GLU A 204 10.32 -8.63 7.83
N CYS A 205 9.23 -8.44 7.05
CA CYS A 205 8.68 -9.47 6.17
C CYS A 205 9.38 -9.55 4.81
N ASN A 206 9.82 -8.41 4.30
CA ASN A 206 10.40 -8.27 2.97
C ASN A 206 11.92 -8.16 2.98
N ASP A 207 12.54 -7.94 4.14
CA ASP A 207 14.00 -8.01 4.33
C ASP A 207 14.54 -9.44 4.51
N ILE A 208 13.64 -10.42 4.69
CA ILE A 208 13.87 -11.87 4.90
C ILE A 208 13.97 -12.27 6.39
N HIS A 209 14.05 -11.34 7.33
CA HIS A 209 14.13 -11.64 8.76
C HIS A 209 12.89 -12.41 9.28
N GLY A 210 11.71 -11.88 8.99
CA GLY A 210 10.44 -12.42 9.47
C GLY A 210 10.01 -11.86 10.83
N ALA A 211 8.74 -11.55 10.97
CA ALA A 211 8.17 -10.95 12.18
C ALA A 211 6.87 -11.67 12.60
N PRO A 212 6.90 -12.53 13.62
CA PRO A 212 5.68 -13.12 14.16
C PRO A 212 4.79 -12.06 14.87
N PRO A 213 3.46 -12.04 14.66
CA PRO A 213 2.68 -12.93 13.78
C PRO A 213 2.53 -12.42 12.34
N TRP A 214 3.17 -11.32 11.95
CA TRP A 214 2.92 -10.56 10.71
C TRP A 214 3.31 -11.29 9.42
N CYS A 215 4.42 -12.00 9.44
CA CYS A 215 4.96 -12.68 8.28
C CYS A 215 5.53 -14.07 8.59
N VAL A 216 4.91 -14.77 9.52
CA VAL A 216 5.19 -16.17 9.78
C VAL A 216 3.97 -17.02 9.47
N ASP A 217 4.16 -18.04 8.66
CA ASP A 217 3.21 -19.12 8.60
C ASP A 217 3.47 -20.07 9.78
N SER A 218 2.68 -19.94 10.85
CA SER A 218 2.79 -20.78 12.05
C SER A 218 2.63 -22.29 11.78
N ASN A 219 2.12 -22.64 10.60
CA ASN A 219 1.97 -24.03 10.16
C ASN A 219 3.22 -24.58 9.44
N ASN A 220 4.19 -23.73 9.11
CA ASN A 220 5.39 -24.07 8.35
C ASN A 220 6.67 -23.56 9.04
N PRO A 221 7.04 -24.07 10.23
CA PRO A 221 8.24 -23.63 10.91
C PRO A 221 9.54 -24.14 10.23
N GLY A 222 10.66 -23.47 10.52
CA GLY A 222 11.99 -23.85 10.06
C GLY A 222 12.23 -23.59 8.58
N THR A 223 12.93 -24.49 7.88
CA THR A 223 13.40 -24.29 6.49
C THR A 223 12.28 -23.93 5.50
N VAL A 224 11.04 -24.36 5.72
CA VAL A 224 9.91 -24.02 4.84
C VAL A 224 9.55 -22.55 5.00
N GLN A 225 9.52 -22.07 6.23
CA GLN A 225 9.30 -20.65 6.54
C GLN A 225 10.42 -19.78 5.95
N GLN A 226 11.68 -20.17 6.12
CA GLN A 226 12.83 -19.45 5.58
C GLN A 226 12.77 -19.32 4.06
N ASN A 227 12.45 -20.40 3.35
CA ASN A 227 12.29 -20.35 1.90
C ASN A 227 11.14 -19.45 1.45
N TRP A 228 10.10 -19.34 2.26
CA TRP A 228 8.99 -18.39 1.99
C TRP A 228 9.46 -16.95 2.16
N LEU A 229 10.19 -16.61 3.22
CA LEU A 229 10.77 -15.29 3.47
C LEU A 229 11.74 -14.91 2.35
N ILE A 230 12.63 -15.82 1.94
CA ILE A 230 13.56 -15.63 0.83
C ILE A 230 12.79 -15.28 -0.47
N ALA A 231 11.68 -15.99 -0.76
CA ALA A 231 10.88 -15.69 -1.95
C ALA A 231 10.18 -14.33 -1.87
N GLN A 232 9.78 -13.90 -0.68
CA GLN A 232 9.18 -12.57 -0.48
C GLN A 232 10.22 -11.46 -0.67
N GLY A 233 11.39 -11.56 -0.04
CA GLY A 233 12.47 -10.61 -0.21
C GLY A 233 13.00 -10.56 -1.64
N ASP A 234 13.15 -11.70 -2.31
CA ASP A 234 13.56 -11.77 -3.72
C ASP A 234 12.58 -11.01 -4.64
N LYS A 235 11.27 -11.22 -4.41
CA LYS A 235 10.21 -10.49 -5.13
C LYS A 235 10.30 -9.00 -4.87
N PHE A 236 10.44 -8.58 -3.61
CA PHE A 236 10.54 -7.18 -3.21
C PHE A 236 11.75 -6.50 -3.87
N VAL A 237 12.94 -7.12 -3.82
CA VAL A 237 14.14 -6.61 -4.51
C VAL A 237 13.88 -6.43 -6.00
N GLY A 238 13.20 -7.38 -6.64
CA GLY A 238 12.85 -7.29 -8.05
C GLY A 238 11.94 -6.12 -8.38
N GLU A 239 10.94 -5.88 -7.55
CA GLU A 239 10.00 -4.76 -7.70
C GLU A 239 10.73 -3.42 -7.58
N ILE A 240 11.60 -3.25 -6.57
CA ILE A 240 12.36 -2.03 -6.35
C ILE A 240 13.37 -1.77 -7.47
N VAL A 241 14.17 -2.78 -7.83
CA VAL A 241 15.13 -2.67 -8.94
C VAL A 241 14.40 -2.30 -10.23
N ASN A 242 13.27 -2.94 -10.52
CA ASN A 242 12.47 -2.62 -11.71
C ASN A 242 11.90 -1.19 -11.65
N GLN A 243 11.40 -0.75 -10.50
CA GLN A 243 10.85 0.60 -10.32
C GLN A 243 11.91 1.67 -10.56
N ILE A 244 13.09 1.53 -9.95
CA ILE A 244 14.21 2.47 -10.12
C ILE A 244 14.71 2.45 -11.58
N THR A 245 14.94 1.27 -12.14
CA THR A 245 15.53 1.13 -13.49
C THR A 245 14.57 1.46 -14.63
N SER A 246 13.26 1.50 -14.37
CA SER A 246 12.24 1.95 -15.32
C SER A 246 11.98 3.46 -15.25
N SER A 247 12.54 4.18 -14.30
CA SER A 247 12.39 5.63 -14.17
C SER A 247 13.21 6.39 -15.21
N SER A 248 12.77 7.60 -15.58
CA SER A 248 13.51 8.48 -16.48
C SER A 248 14.87 8.92 -15.92
N MET A 249 15.01 8.96 -14.59
CA MET A 249 16.25 9.27 -13.90
C MET A 249 17.33 8.21 -14.18
N TRP A 250 16.95 6.91 -14.24
CA TRP A 250 17.90 5.83 -14.49
C TRP A 250 18.60 5.93 -15.85
N GLU A 251 17.91 6.44 -16.86
CA GLU A 251 18.45 6.68 -18.21
C GLU A 251 19.43 7.89 -18.25
N SER A 252 19.42 8.72 -17.21
CA SER A 252 20.10 10.00 -17.14
C SER A 252 21.26 9.93 -16.15
N GLY A 253 22.48 10.29 -16.55
CA GLY A 253 23.66 10.30 -15.67
C GLY A 253 24.20 8.91 -15.31
N ASN A 254 24.94 8.84 -14.20
CA ASN A 254 25.48 7.60 -13.64
C ASN A 254 24.74 7.22 -12.38
N ASN A 255 24.07 6.08 -12.37
CA ASN A 255 23.22 5.65 -11.27
C ASN A 255 23.61 4.24 -10.79
N ALA A 256 23.52 3.99 -9.50
CA ALA A 256 23.82 2.70 -8.89
C ALA A 256 22.74 2.28 -7.88
N ILE A 257 22.42 0.97 -7.89
CA ILE A 257 21.66 0.32 -6.83
C ILE A 257 22.60 -0.69 -6.18
N ILE A 258 22.68 -0.67 -4.86
CA ILE A 258 23.43 -1.63 -4.07
C ILE A 258 22.40 -2.43 -3.28
N VAL A 259 22.40 -3.76 -3.43
CA VAL A 259 21.63 -4.66 -2.60
C VAL A 259 22.62 -5.39 -1.72
N THR A 260 22.48 -5.28 -0.41
CA THR A 260 23.36 -5.95 0.57
C THR A 260 22.53 -6.50 1.72
N PHE A 261 23.12 -7.43 2.48
CA PHE A 261 22.58 -7.93 3.74
C PHE A 261 23.41 -7.37 4.88
N ASP A 262 22.79 -7.11 6.01
CA ASP A 262 23.47 -6.54 7.18
C ASP A 262 24.40 -7.55 7.84
N GLU A 263 23.92 -8.78 8.05
CA GLU A 263 24.67 -9.89 8.62
C GLU A 263 24.18 -11.24 8.08
N GLY A 264 24.88 -12.31 8.39
CA GLY A 264 24.44 -13.69 8.24
C GLY A 264 24.35 -14.37 9.61
N ASP A 265 24.24 -15.70 9.64
CA ASP A 265 24.09 -16.50 10.88
C ASP A 265 25.19 -16.23 11.94
N THR A 266 26.34 -15.69 11.53
CA THR A 266 27.42 -15.25 12.41
C THR A 266 28.15 -14.05 11.82
N PRO A 267 28.86 -13.22 12.62
CA PRO A 267 29.63 -12.08 12.10
C PRO A 267 30.69 -12.42 11.05
N ALA A 268 31.10 -13.68 10.96
CA ALA A 268 32.05 -14.17 9.96
C ALA A 268 31.36 -14.75 8.71
N SER A 269 30.04 -14.88 8.72
CA SER A 269 29.27 -15.39 7.58
C SER A 269 29.40 -14.46 6.38
N LEU A 270 29.51 -15.06 5.20
CA LEU A 270 29.46 -14.33 3.96
C LEU A 270 28.04 -13.93 3.64
N VAL A 271 27.80 -12.68 3.29
CA VAL A 271 26.51 -12.16 2.86
C VAL A 271 26.52 -11.71 1.40
N LEU A 272 25.36 -11.73 0.76
CA LEU A 272 25.24 -11.32 -0.64
C LEU A 272 25.29 -9.81 -0.76
N THR A 273 26.21 -9.30 -1.60
CA THR A 273 26.27 -7.87 -1.96
C THR A 273 26.37 -7.73 -3.46
N ILE A 274 25.38 -7.07 -4.07
CA ILE A 274 25.29 -6.84 -5.53
C ILE A 274 25.36 -5.35 -5.79
N VAL A 275 26.13 -4.95 -6.80
CA VAL A 275 26.21 -3.55 -7.29
C VAL A 275 25.67 -3.52 -8.72
N ILE A 276 24.51 -2.89 -8.89
CA ILE A 276 23.80 -2.73 -10.14
C ILE A 276 24.03 -1.30 -10.62
N THR A 277 24.65 -1.13 -11.77
CA THR A 277 24.92 0.22 -12.33
C THR A 277 24.41 0.33 -13.75
N ASN A 278 23.90 1.50 -14.13
CA ASN A 278 23.40 1.71 -15.50
C ASN A 278 24.51 1.68 -16.56
N HIS A 279 25.72 2.12 -16.22
CA HIS A 279 26.88 2.16 -17.12
C HIS A 279 28.05 1.26 -16.68
N GLY A 280 27.84 0.38 -15.73
CA GLY A 280 28.88 -0.39 -15.08
C GLY A 280 29.15 -1.78 -15.67
N PRO A 281 30.00 -2.53 -14.99
CA PRO A 281 30.43 -3.83 -15.44
C PRO A 281 29.28 -4.86 -15.36
N ARG A 282 29.38 -5.90 -16.17
CA ARG A 282 28.42 -7.02 -16.20
C ARG A 282 29.13 -8.33 -15.90
N GLY A 283 28.46 -9.18 -15.11
CA GLY A 283 28.94 -10.52 -14.78
C GLY A 283 30.25 -10.56 -14.00
N VAL A 284 30.55 -9.49 -13.24
CA VAL A 284 31.78 -9.41 -12.43
C VAL A 284 31.57 -10.09 -11.08
N LYS A 285 32.40 -11.09 -10.79
CA LYS A 285 32.48 -11.75 -9.49
C LYS A 285 33.78 -11.36 -8.81
N ASP A 286 33.68 -10.41 -7.87
CA ASP A 286 34.83 -9.90 -7.13
C ASP A 286 35.04 -10.75 -5.86
N ARG A 287 36.27 -11.26 -5.69
CA ARG A 287 36.69 -12.10 -4.57
C ARG A 287 37.49 -11.36 -3.52
N THR A 288 37.65 -10.03 -3.70
CA THR A 288 38.30 -9.20 -2.70
C THR A 288 37.51 -9.26 -1.39
N THR A 289 38.21 -9.30 -0.28
CA THR A 289 37.56 -9.27 1.03
C THR A 289 36.98 -7.90 1.28
N TYR A 290 35.68 -7.86 1.52
CA TYR A 290 34.90 -6.66 1.79
C TYR A 290 34.03 -6.83 3.04
N ASN A 291 33.60 -5.71 3.60
CA ASN A 291 32.63 -5.63 4.68
C ASN A 291 31.90 -4.26 4.63
N HIS A 292 31.08 -3.94 5.62
CA HIS A 292 30.33 -2.68 5.68
C HIS A 292 31.23 -1.44 5.67
N TYR A 293 32.44 -1.50 6.20
CA TYR A 293 33.40 -0.40 6.09
C TYR A 293 33.90 -0.22 4.65
N SER A 294 34.02 -1.30 3.88
CA SER A 294 34.33 -1.24 2.44
C SER A 294 33.22 -0.62 1.63
N LEU A 295 31.95 -0.90 2.03
CA LEU A 295 30.77 -0.27 1.44
C LEU A 295 30.77 1.23 1.72
N LEU A 296 30.95 1.64 2.98
CA LEU A 296 31.04 3.05 3.35
C LEU A 296 32.18 3.76 2.60
N ALA A 297 33.38 3.15 2.52
CA ALA A 297 34.50 3.70 1.75
C ALA A 297 34.14 3.89 0.27
N SER A 298 33.35 2.98 -0.32
CA SER A 298 32.89 3.08 -1.71
C SER A 298 31.89 4.23 -1.87
N LEU A 299 30.94 4.38 -0.97
CA LEU A 299 29.98 5.50 -0.97
C LEU A 299 30.68 6.85 -0.81
N GLN A 300 31.62 6.94 0.14
CA GLN A 300 32.42 8.15 0.35
C GLN A 300 33.21 8.53 -0.91
N GLN A 301 33.87 7.56 -1.55
CA GLN A 301 34.58 7.84 -2.79
C GLN A 301 33.65 8.23 -3.93
N THR A 302 32.47 7.62 -4.02
CA THR A 302 31.45 7.94 -5.01
C THR A 302 31.03 9.42 -4.92
N PHE A 303 30.81 9.93 -3.72
CA PHE A 303 30.39 11.32 -3.51
C PHE A 303 31.57 12.29 -3.28
N GLY A 304 32.82 11.80 -3.18
CA GLY A 304 34.01 12.59 -2.96
C GLY A 304 34.14 13.11 -1.55
N LEU A 305 33.67 12.33 -0.61
CA LEU A 305 33.76 12.59 0.81
C LEU A 305 35.04 12.02 1.40
N ASP A 306 35.46 12.57 2.52
CA ASP A 306 36.55 12.03 3.32
C ASP A 306 36.11 10.72 4.00
N CYS A 307 37.03 9.83 4.31
CA CYS A 307 36.74 8.60 5.01
C CYS A 307 36.42 8.82 6.48
N LEU A 308 35.66 7.90 7.08
CA LEU A 308 35.32 7.86 8.50
C LEU A 308 35.90 6.59 9.16
N LEU A 309 36.66 6.75 10.21
CA LEU A 309 37.13 5.67 11.10
C LEU A 309 37.64 4.44 10.32
N HIS A 310 37.01 3.27 10.45
CA HIS A 310 37.45 2.03 9.80
C HIS A 310 37.35 2.09 8.27
N SER A 311 36.46 2.91 7.69
CA SER A 311 36.40 3.06 6.22
C SER A 311 37.70 3.62 5.63
N CYS A 312 38.51 4.35 6.43
CA CYS A 312 39.80 4.90 6.00
C CYS A 312 40.83 3.79 5.70
N ASN A 313 40.71 2.65 6.29
CA ASN A 313 41.63 1.52 6.13
C ASN A 313 40.99 0.37 5.33
N SER A 314 39.76 0.53 4.87
CA SER A 314 39.01 -0.49 4.13
C SER A 314 39.19 -0.34 2.62
N THR A 315 39.21 -1.46 1.91
CA THR A 315 39.32 -1.48 0.46
C THR A 315 37.96 -1.15 -0.16
N PRO A 316 37.81 -0.06 -0.95
CA PRO A 316 36.57 0.24 -1.64
C PRO A 316 36.31 -0.75 -2.79
N MET A 317 35.04 -0.99 -3.11
CA MET A 317 34.60 -1.97 -4.12
C MET A 317 34.73 -1.47 -5.56
N ALA A 318 35.89 -0.92 -5.92
CA ALA A 318 36.11 -0.19 -7.17
C ALA A 318 35.77 -1.00 -8.44
N ASN A 319 36.04 -2.31 -8.44
CA ASN A 319 35.74 -3.19 -9.58
C ASN A 319 34.23 -3.29 -9.87
N LEU A 320 33.39 -3.20 -8.84
CA LEU A 320 31.95 -3.33 -8.94
C LEU A 320 31.30 -2.00 -9.36
N PHE A 321 31.95 -0.86 -9.08
CA PHE A 321 31.49 0.48 -9.43
C PHE A 321 32.11 1.02 -10.73
N ALA A 322 32.98 0.26 -11.42
CA ALA A 322 33.66 0.76 -12.63
C ALA A 322 32.64 1.17 -13.71
N ILE A 323 32.81 2.31 -14.34
CA ILE A 323 32.03 2.74 -15.51
C ILE A 323 32.66 2.15 -16.77
N THR A 324 31.95 1.27 -17.49
CA THR A 324 32.44 0.53 -18.64
C THR A 324 31.70 0.83 -19.95
N GLY A 325 30.61 1.59 -19.89
CA GLY A 325 29.75 1.97 -21.01
C GLY A 325 28.28 1.57 -20.80
N SER A 326 27.40 2.16 -21.59
CA SER A 326 25.97 1.88 -21.51
C SER A 326 25.63 0.46 -21.94
N ARG A 327 24.84 -0.25 -21.16
CA ARG A 327 24.27 -1.56 -21.51
C ARG A 327 22.81 -1.60 -21.04
N GLY A 328 21.96 -2.26 -21.83
CA GLY A 328 20.56 -2.45 -21.47
C GLY A 328 20.37 -3.15 -20.14
N ILE A 329 19.23 -2.93 -19.52
CA ILE A 329 18.82 -3.60 -18.29
C ILE A 329 18.45 -5.04 -18.64
N PRO A 330 19.00 -6.06 -17.94
CA PRO A 330 18.56 -7.44 -18.17
C PRO A 330 17.12 -7.63 -17.76
N LYS A 331 16.40 -8.44 -18.51
CA LYS A 331 15.03 -8.79 -18.16
C LYS A 331 15.06 -9.74 -16.96
N LEU A 332 14.54 -9.30 -15.83
CA LEU A 332 14.46 -10.13 -14.62
C LEU A 332 13.52 -11.33 -14.83
N PRO A 333 13.86 -12.51 -14.28
CA PRO A 333 12.94 -13.64 -14.27
C PRO A 333 11.72 -13.33 -13.39
N PRO A 334 10.60 -14.04 -13.56
CA PRO A 334 9.48 -13.93 -12.64
C PRO A 334 9.91 -14.41 -11.23
N PRO A 335 9.36 -13.81 -10.17
CA PRO A 335 9.62 -14.25 -8.80
C PRO A 335 9.15 -15.68 -8.59
N TYR A 336 9.77 -16.38 -7.65
CA TYR A 336 9.37 -17.74 -7.31
C TYR A 336 8.04 -17.75 -6.55
N VAL A 337 7.08 -18.52 -7.04
CA VAL A 337 5.79 -18.72 -6.36
C VAL A 337 5.85 -20.04 -5.61
N ILE A 338 5.84 -19.99 -4.26
CA ILE A 338 5.76 -21.20 -3.43
C ILE A 338 4.33 -21.72 -3.52
N ALA A 339 4.16 -22.86 -4.16
CA ALA A 339 2.87 -23.56 -4.13
C ALA A 339 2.62 -24.13 -2.71
N PRO A 340 1.40 -24.05 -2.18
CA PRO A 340 1.06 -24.67 -0.90
C PRO A 340 1.36 -26.17 -0.93
N THR A 341 1.92 -26.71 0.17
CA THR A 341 2.25 -28.13 0.25
C THR A 341 1.00 -29.00 0.29
N SER A 342 1.11 -30.27 -0.14
CA SER A 342 -0.02 -31.23 -0.15
C SER A 342 -0.69 -31.42 1.23
N ASP A 343 0.03 -31.17 2.32
CA ASP A 343 -0.49 -31.21 3.69
C ASP A 343 -1.33 -29.98 4.05
N GLN A 344 -1.06 -28.83 3.45
CA GLN A 344 -1.91 -27.63 3.58
C GLN A 344 -3.25 -27.83 2.85
N ILE A 345 -3.22 -28.50 1.69
CA ILE A 345 -4.41 -28.84 0.90
C ILE A 345 -5.29 -29.85 1.63
N SER A 346 -4.74 -30.75 2.46
CA SER A 346 -5.47 -31.77 3.20
C SER A 346 -6.11 -31.26 4.50
N ARG A 347 -5.59 -30.16 5.08
CA ARG A 347 -6.12 -29.56 6.33
C ARG A 347 -7.11 -28.41 6.08
N GLN A 348 -7.01 -27.73 4.96
CA GLN A 348 -8.06 -26.89 4.44
C GLN A 348 -8.94 -27.79 3.57
N GLY A 349 -10.13 -28.15 4.08
CA GLY A 349 -11.07 -29.00 3.35
C GLY A 349 -11.24 -28.51 1.90
N LYS A 350 -10.69 -29.28 0.97
CA LYS A 350 -10.76 -29.11 -0.49
C LYS A 350 -10.70 -27.66 -1.01
N GLY A 351 -9.48 -27.23 -1.18
CA GLY A 351 -8.92 -26.32 -2.17
C GLY A 351 -9.72 -25.11 -2.62
N VAL A 352 -9.20 -23.95 -2.30
CA VAL A 352 -9.22 -22.85 -3.27
C VAL A 352 -7.75 -22.56 -3.61
N GLU A 353 -7.32 -22.89 -4.83
CA GLU A 353 -6.15 -22.31 -5.44
C GLU A 353 -6.18 -20.81 -5.22
N ALA A 354 -5.07 -20.21 -4.79
CA ALA A 354 -4.86 -18.75 -4.92
C ALA A 354 -4.99 -18.45 -6.42
N ALA A 355 -6.17 -18.05 -6.84
CA ALA A 355 -6.45 -17.75 -8.23
C ALA A 355 -5.62 -16.52 -8.60
N LYS A 356 -4.63 -16.71 -9.49
CA LYS A 356 -4.24 -15.63 -10.39
C LYS A 356 -5.54 -15.04 -10.92
N VAL A 357 -5.79 -13.74 -10.67
CA VAL A 357 -6.89 -13.03 -11.32
C VAL A 357 -6.67 -13.21 -12.82
N SER A 358 -7.38 -14.18 -13.41
CA SER A 358 -7.27 -14.45 -14.83
C SER A 358 -8.08 -13.38 -15.55
N LEU A 359 -7.41 -12.42 -16.15
CA LEU A 359 -8.04 -11.39 -17.00
C LEU A 359 -8.88 -11.96 -18.17
N THR A 360 -8.94 -13.27 -18.31
CA THR A 360 -9.71 -13.99 -19.35
C THR A 360 -10.98 -14.67 -18.82
N ASP A 361 -11.20 -14.75 -17.50
CA ASP A 361 -12.42 -15.31 -16.91
C ASP A 361 -13.45 -14.18 -16.68
N THR A 362 -14.57 -14.25 -17.33
CA THR A 362 -15.67 -13.26 -17.25
C THR A 362 -16.58 -13.46 -16.03
N ARG A 363 -16.18 -14.25 -15.05
CA ARG A 363 -16.91 -14.50 -13.81
C ARG A 363 -16.34 -13.70 -12.64
N TRP A 364 -17.15 -13.49 -11.62
CA TRP A 364 -16.69 -12.97 -10.34
C TRP A 364 -15.67 -13.92 -9.69
N GLN A 365 -14.59 -13.37 -9.16
CA GLN A 365 -13.49 -14.10 -8.56
C GLN A 365 -13.29 -13.60 -7.14
N ARG A 366 -13.31 -14.51 -6.16
CA ARG A 366 -12.99 -14.16 -4.79
C ARG A 366 -11.50 -13.78 -4.68
N VAL A 367 -11.23 -12.65 -4.07
CA VAL A 367 -9.87 -12.20 -3.78
C VAL A 367 -9.62 -12.34 -2.29
N PRO A 368 -8.49 -12.95 -1.88
CA PRO A 368 -8.16 -13.08 -0.47
C PRO A 368 -8.13 -11.73 0.23
N SER A 369 -8.79 -11.64 1.37
CA SER A 369 -8.73 -10.52 2.30
C SER A 369 -8.48 -11.08 3.70
N HIS A 370 -7.73 -10.36 4.53
CA HIS A 370 -7.42 -10.79 5.89
C HIS A 370 -8.34 -10.07 6.86
N ASP A 371 -8.98 -10.82 7.74
CA ASP A 371 -9.74 -10.27 8.85
C ASP A 371 -8.77 -9.68 9.88
N PHE A 372 -9.03 -8.45 10.30
CA PHE A 372 -8.18 -7.77 11.28
C PHE A 372 -8.60 -8.13 12.72
N GLY A 373 -9.88 -8.27 12.96
CA GLY A 373 -10.45 -8.63 14.26
C GLY A 373 -10.64 -10.13 14.43
N VAL A 374 -10.80 -10.58 15.69
CA VAL A 374 -11.05 -11.99 16.03
C VAL A 374 -12.54 -12.34 16.07
N GLN A 375 -13.41 -11.34 15.89
CA GLN A 375 -14.87 -11.49 15.79
C GLN A 375 -15.31 -11.01 14.40
N ASP A 376 -16.48 -10.39 14.29
CA ASP A 376 -16.99 -9.90 13.02
C ASP A 376 -16.10 -8.84 12.39
N ASN A 377 -15.82 -9.00 11.12
CA ASN A 377 -15.15 -8.05 10.24
C ASN A 377 -16.07 -7.78 9.04
N VAL A 378 -16.47 -6.54 8.86
CA VAL A 378 -17.48 -6.14 7.88
C VAL A 378 -16.90 -5.06 6.98
N LEU A 379 -17.00 -5.21 5.66
CA LEU A 379 -16.74 -4.14 4.70
C LEU A 379 -18.06 -3.54 4.22
N ALA A 380 -18.21 -2.22 4.35
CA ALA A 380 -19.45 -1.49 4.05
C ALA A 380 -19.33 -0.61 2.78
N GLY A 381 -18.14 -0.14 2.44
CA GLY A 381 -17.87 0.73 1.29
C GLY A 381 -16.63 0.34 0.53
N VAL A 382 -16.59 0.64 -0.78
CA VAL A 382 -15.41 0.46 -1.64
C VAL A 382 -15.32 1.54 -2.70
N SER A 383 -14.10 2.02 -2.97
CA SER A 383 -13.81 2.97 -4.05
C SER A 383 -12.45 2.68 -4.64
N ALA A 384 -12.30 2.85 -5.95
CA ALA A 384 -11.06 2.61 -6.67
C ALA A 384 -10.63 3.85 -7.45
N ALA A 385 -9.38 4.27 -7.27
CA ALA A 385 -8.78 5.35 -8.06
C ALA A 385 -8.06 4.82 -9.32
N SER A 386 -7.68 3.53 -9.34
CA SER A 386 -7.03 2.90 -10.49
C SER A 386 -7.12 1.37 -10.42
N MET A 387 -6.57 0.69 -11.42
CA MET A 387 -6.40 -0.78 -11.43
C MET A 387 -5.46 -1.29 -10.31
N THR A 388 -4.68 -0.44 -9.69
CA THR A 388 -3.68 -0.79 -8.69
C THR A 388 -3.89 -0.05 -7.36
N ASP A 389 -5.03 0.64 -7.20
CA ASP A 389 -5.27 1.43 -6.01
C ASP A 389 -6.76 1.53 -5.70
N ALA A 390 -7.17 0.97 -4.57
CA ALA A 390 -8.54 0.99 -4.08
C ALA A 390 -8.57 0.92 -2.55
N TRP A 391 -9.54 1.58 -1.94
CA TRP A 391 -9.86 1.45 -0.53
C TRP A 391 -11.23 0.83 -0.33
N ALA A 392 -11.31 -0.09 0.63
CA ALA A 392 -12.57 -0.54 1.21
C ALA A 392 -12.57 -0.22 2.70
N VAL A 393 -13.72 0.20 3.23
CA VAL A 393 -13.86 0.59 4.63
C VAL A 393 -14.99 -0.15 5.31
N GLY A 394 -14.92 -0.22 6.64
CA GLY A 394 -15.92 -0.89 7.42
C GLY A 394 -15.63 -0.92 8.90
N THR A 395 -15.84 -2.08 9.52
CA THR A 395 -15.75 -2.24 10.98
C THR A 395 -15.22 -3.61 11.37
N TYR A 396 -14.66 -3.68 12.60
CA TYR A 396 -14.24 -4.95 13.21
C TYR A 396 -14.38 -4.91 14.74
N TYR A 397 -14.40 -6.09 15.37
CA TYR A 397 -14.31 -6.25 16.82
C TYR A 397 -12.99 -6.93 17.22
N THR A 398 -12.33 -6.39 18.23
CA THR A 398 -11.11 -7.00 18.81
C THR A 398 -11.43 -8.15 19.78
N SER A 399 -12.63 -8.21 20.29
CA SER A 399 -13.17 -9.29 21.13
C SER A 399 -14.71 -9.22 21.14
N SER A 400 -15.37 -10.26 21.67
CA SER A 400 -16.84 -10.29 21.82
C SER A 400 -17.43 -9.22 22.75
N THR A 401 -16.59 -8.53 23.52
CA THR A 401 -16.99 -7.46 24.45
C THR A 401 -16.36 -6.10 24.13
N SER A 402 -15.54 -6.04 23.09
CA SER A 402 -14.94 -4.76 22.66
C SER A 402 -15.96 -3.91 21.90
N PRO A 403 -15.86 -2.58 21.95
CA PRO A 403 -16.65 -1.74 21.06
C PRO A 403 -16.18 -1.90 19.60
N LEU A 404 -17.08 -1.59 18.69
CA LEU A 404 -16.85 -1.58 17.25
C LEU A 404 -15.75 -0.57 16.87
N ARG A 405 -14.85 -0.96 15.98
CA ARG A 405 -13.70 -0.16 15.51
C ARG A 405 -13.73 0.01 14.00
N THR A 406 -13.18 1.10 13.52
CA THR A 406 -13.04 1.40 12.09
C THR A 406 -12.00 0.48 11.44
N LEU A 407 -12.33 -0.05 10.26
CA LEU A 407 -11.50 -0.95 9.46
C LEU A 407 -11.30 -0.36 8.07
N GLY A 408 -10.06 -0.39 7.58
CA GLY A 408 -9.73 -0.13 6.19
C GLY A 408 -9.03 -1.32 5.54
N HIS A 409 -9.30 -1.55 4.27
CA HIS A 409 -8.53 -2.44 3.41
C HIS A 409 -8.02 -1.64 2.22
N HIS A 410 -6.73 -1.70 1.96
CA HIS A 410 -6.09 -1.05 0.83
C HIS A 410 -5.63 -2.07 -0.20
N PHE A 411 -5.97 -1.86 -1.46
CA PHE A 411 -5.47 -2.63 -2.59
C PHE A 411 -4.32 -1.89 -3.26
N ASN A 412 -3.14 -2.48 -3.27
CA ASN A 412 -1.92 -1.90 -3.81
C ASN A 412 -1.60 -2.36 -5.25
N GLY A 413 -2.55 -2.93 -5.95
CA GLY A 413 -2.37 -3.53 -7.28
C GLY A 413 -2.10 -5.03 -7.26
N THR A 414 -1.81 -5.60 -6.10
CA THR A 414 -1.51 -7.04 -5.94
C THR A 414 -2.37 -7.68 -4.86
N ASN A 415 -2.43 -7.07 -3.69
CA ASN A 415 -3.11 -7.63 -2.52
C ASN A 415 -3.97 -6.58 -1.83
N TRP A 416 -5.01 -7.06 -1.14
CA TRP A 416 -5.76 -6.29 -0.16
C TRP A 416 -5.13 -6.46 1.21
N THR A 417 -4.74 -5.36 1.84
CA THR A 417 -4.15 -5.34 3.19
C THR A 417 -5.09 -4.62 4.15
N ALA A 418 -5.34 -5.24 5.32
CA ALA A 418 -6.19 -4.67 6.35
C ALA A 418 -5.43 -3.70 7.25
N TYR A 419 -6.07 -2.58 7.60
CA TYR A 419 -5.54 -1.55 8.49
C TYR A 419 -6.58 -1.13 9.52
N PRO A 420 -6.20 -0.94 10.80
CA PRO A 420 -7.05 -0.21 11.74
C PRO A 420 -7.01 1.28 11.37
N LEU A 421 -8.18 1.88 11.23
CA LEU A 421 -8.29 3.31 10.96
C LEU A 421 -8.49 4.12 12.27
N PRO A 422 -8.42 5.47 12.24
CA PRO A 422 -8.59 6.29 13.43
C PRO A 422 -9.91 6.06 14.15
N ASN A 423 -9.93 6.11 15.47
CA ASN A 423 -11.13 5.96 16.28
C ASN A 423 -11.28 7.15 17.24
N VAL A 424 -12.50 7.68 17.36
CA VAL A 424 -12.83 8.80 18.24
C VAL A 424 -13.33 8.27 19.57
N GLY A 425 -12.49 8.39 20.60
CA GLY A 425 -12.86 7.92 21.95
C GLY A 425 -12.86 6.40 22.10
N VAL A 426 -13.56 5.94 23.14
CA VAL A 426 -13.53 4.53 23.60
C VAL A 426 -14.77 3.73 23.25
N GLN A 427 -15.83 4.39 22.75
CA GLN A 427 -17.10 3.76 22.35
C GLN A 427 -17.03 3.31 20.88
N GLU A 428 -18.17 2.91 20.32
CA GLU A 428 -18.29 2.42 18.94
C GLU A 428 -17.86 3.46 17.91
N ASN A 429 -17.18 2.99 16.87
CA ASN A 429 -16.81 3.76 15.68
C ASN A 429 -17.05 2.89 14.45
N ALA A 430 -17.69 3.45 13.43
CA ALA A 430 -18.02 2.75 12.20
C ALA A 430 -17.77 3.64 10.98
N LEU A 431 -17.21 3.07 9.91
CA LEU A 431 -17.17 3.67 8.58
C LEU A 431 -18.14 2.92 7.66
N LEU A 432 -18.93 3.67 6.90
CA LEU A 432 -20.04 3.13 6.09
C LEU A 432 -19.86 3.42 4.59
N GLY A 433 -19.10 4.44 4.22
CA GLY A 433 -18.84 4.80 2.84
C GLY A 433 -17.43 5.34 2.64
N VAL A 434 -16.89 5.16 1.43
CA VAL A 434 -15.58 5.68 1.01
C VAL A 434 -15.63 6.18 -0.42
N SER A 435 -14.90 7.25 -0.72
CA SER A 435 -14.74 7.80 -2.07
C SER A 435 -13.31 8.28 -2.30
N MET A 436 -12.72 7.85 -3.41
CA MET A 436 -11.37 8.22 -3.83
C MET A 436 -11.43 9.17 -5.02
N PRO A 437 -11.15 10.48 -4.85
CA PRO A 437 -11.03 11.39 -5.98
C PRO A 437 -9.72 11.19 -6.77
N SER A 438 -8.70 10.63 -6.16
CA SER A 438 -7.41 10.32 -6.77
C SER A 438 -6.70 9.18 -6.04
N ARG A 439 -5.54 8.75 -6.54
CA ARG A 439 -4.73 7.68 -5.94
C ARG A 439 -4.23 7.99 -4.51
N GLU A 440 -4.05 9.25 -4.20
CA GLU A 440 -3.44 9.71 -2.94
C GLU A 440 -4.48 10.30 -1.98
N LYS A 441 -5.75 10.29 -2.35
CA LYS A 441 -6.80 10.94 -1.60
C LYS A 441 -8.03 10.07 -1.47
N ALA A 442 -8.49 9.91 -0.25
CA ALA A 442 -9.75 9.24 0.03
C ALA A 442 -10.48 9.90 1.19
N TRP A 443 -11.79 9.90 1.11
CA TRP A 443 -12.70 10.35 2.15
C TRP A 443 -13.56 9.20 2.61
N ALA A 444 -13.62 8.94 3.90
CA ALA A 444 -14.49 7.93 4.49
C ALA A 444 -15.45 8.56 5.50
N VAL A 445 -16.67 8.06 5.55
CA VAL A 445 -17.72 8.61 6.43
C VAL A 445 -18.45 7.53 7.20
N GLY A 446 -18.99 7.92 8.35
CA GLY A 446 -19.77 7.04 9.20
C GLY A 446 -20.23 7.72 10.48
N TYR A 447 -20.05 7.05 11.61
CA TYR A 447 -20.38 7.60 12.92
C TYR A 447 -19.43 7.10 14.01
N TYR A 448 -19.39 7.84 15.11
CA TYR A 448 -18.87 7.36 16.39
C TYR A 448 -19.88 7.61 17.52
N VAL A 449 -19.80 6.84 18.59
CA VAL A 449 -20.64 7.03 19.78
C VAL A 449 -19.88 7.82 20.83
N ASP A 450 -20.47 8.95 21.26
CA ASP A 450 -19.87 9.82 22.29
C ASP A 450 -20.04 9.27 23.71
N GLY A 451 -19.46 9.93 24.70
CA GLY A 451 -19.57 9.56 26.11
C GLY A 451 -21.00 9.61 26.70
N ASN A 452 -21.98 10.18 25.96
CA ASN A 452 -23.39 10.22 26.33
C ASN A 452 -24.22 9.20 25.53
N PHE A 453 -23.56 8.24 24.86
CA PHE A 453 -24.18 7.20 24.02
C PHE A 453 -24.97 7.77 22.83
N LYS A 454 -24.54 8.92 22.29
CA LYS A 454 -25.14 9.52 21.10
C LYS A 454 -24.22 9.35 19.90
N GLN A 455 -24.79 8.96 18.78
CA GLN A 455 -24.05 8.88 17.52
C GLN A 455 -23.74 10.28 16.99
N LYS A 456 -22.52 10.49 16.59
CA LYS A 456 -21.96 11.70 15.98
C LYS A 456 -21.39 11.34 14.61
N THR A 457 -21.42 12.25 13.70
CA THR A 457 -20.78 12.08 12.40
C THR A 457 -19.29 11.81 12.57
N LEU A 458 -18.77 10.81 11.85
CA LEU A 458 -17.36 10.51 11.71
C LEU A 458 -16.98 10.74 10.26
N ILE A 459 -15.97 11.57 10.02
CA ILE A 459 -15.36 11.76 8.72
C ILE A 459 -13.86 11.58 8.88
N GLU A 460 -13.29 10.75 8.03
CA GLU A 460 -11.86 10.51 7.95
C GLU A 460 -11.36 10.85 6.55
N HIS A 461 -10.16 11.39 6.46
CA HIS A 461 -9.47 11.74 5.24
C HIS A 461 -8.13 11.03 5.16
N PHE A 462 -7.87 10.38 4.03
CA PHE A 462 -6.57 9.88 3.64
C PHE A 462 -5.88 10.92 2.77
N ASP A 463 -4.73 11.40 3.22
CA ASP A 463 -3.98 12.47 2.57
C ASP A 463 -2.90 11.97 1.59
N GLY A 464 -2.86 10.65 1.35
CA GLY A 464 -1.85 9.94 0.55
C GLY A 464 -0.88 9.15 1.41
N ASP A 465 -0.86 9.42 2.71
CA ASP A 465 0.05 8.80 3.67
C ASP A 465 -0.71 8.22 4.87
N THR A 466 -1.55 9.03 5.51
CA THR A 466 -2.27 8.65 6.71
C THR A 466 -3.75 8.99 6.67
N TRP A 467 -4.53 8.18 7.38
CA TRP A 467 -5.91 8.51 7.70
C TRP A 467 -5.98 9.40 8.94
N SER A 468 -6.73 10.46 8.86
CA SER A 468 -6.96 11.38 9.98
C SER A 468 -8.43 11.76 10.10
N VAL A 469 -8.90 11.95 11.35
CA VAL A 469 -10.26 12.43 11.61
C VAL A 469 -10.37 13.90 11.26
N VAL A 470 -11.33 14.23 10.39
CA VAL A 470 -11.65 15.61 10.02
C VAL A 470 -12.91 16.06 10.75
N PRO A 471 -12.88 17.20 11.47
CA PRO A 471 -14.05 17.70 12.17
C PRO A 471 -15.24 17.94 11.24
N SER A 472 -16.39 17.37 11.57
CA SER A 472 -17.66 17.52 10.86
C SER A 472 -18.77 17.99 11.81
N GLN A 473 -19.94 18.30 11.27
CA GLN A 473 -21.04 18.80 12.08
C GLN A 473 -22.02 17.69 12.46
N SER A 474 -22.43 17.68 13.72
CA SER A 474 -23.46 16.77 14.24
C SER A 474 -24.67 17.58 14.73
N PRO A 475 -25.53 18.10 13.81
CA PRO A 475 -26.57 19.04 14.16
C PRO A 475 -27.80 18.38 14.85
N GLY A 476 -27.96 17.07 14.75
CA GLY A 476 -29.03 16.33 15.41
C GLY A 476 -28.83 16.28 16.94
N LYS A 477 -29.93 16.28 17.68
CA LYS A 477 -29.92 16.29 19.13
C LYS A 477 -29.68 14.91 19.73
N GLU A 478 -30.10 13.86 19.04
CA GLU A 478 -29.98 12.48 19.47
C GLU A 478 -28.91 11.72 18.64
N GLN A 479 -29.17 11.48 17.37
CA GLN A 479 -28.29 10.68 16.51
C GLN A 479 -27.86 11.50 15.27
N ASN A 480 -26.66 11.24 14.77
CA ASN A 480 -26.12 11.78 13.52
C ASN A 480 -25.28 10.69 12.85
N ILE A 481 -25.64 10.28 11.64
CA ILE A 481 -24.98 9.23 10.89
C ILE A 481 -24.76 9.71 9.45
N LEU A 482 -23.58 9.50 8.90
CA LEU A 482 -23.31 9.63 7.48
C LEU A 482 -23.19 8.25 6.86
N TYR A 483 -23.99 7.97 5.82
CA TYR A 483 -24.01 6.68 5.14
C TYR A 483 -23.20 6.65 3.84
N GLY A 484 -23.23 7.75 3.08
CA GLY A 484 -22.62 7.84 1.78
C GLY A 484 -21.72 9.07 1.63
N VAL A 485 -20.66 8.92 0.83
CA VAL A 485 -19.74 9.98 0.45
C VAL A 485 -19.40 9.90 -1.03
N SER A 486 -19.30 11.06 -1.69
CA SER A 486 -18.87 11.18 -3.09
C SER A 486 -17.98 12.39 -3.26
N ALA A 487 -16.73 12.18 -3.65
CA ALA A 487 -15.74 13.21 -3.89
C ALA A 487 -15.62 13.50 -5.40
N ILE A 488 -15.76 14.74 -5.78
CA ILE A 488 -15.48 15.26 -7.12
C ILE A 488 -13.98 15.55 -7.24
N SER A 489 -13.42 16.07 -6.17
CA SER A 489 -11.99 16.33 -5.95
C SER A 489 -11.69 16.27 -4.46
N ASP A 490 -10.43 16.41 -4.08
CA ASP A 490 -10.03 16.48 -2.66
C ASP A 490 -10.57 17.75 -1.95
N THR A 491 -11.02 18.74 -2.70
CA THR A 491 -11.55 20.02 -2.18
C THR A 491 -13.04 20.22 -2.43
N ASP A 492 -13.74 19.24 -2.99
CA ASP A 492 -15.18 19.30 -3.29
C ASP A 492 -15.79 17.91 -3.04
N VAL A 493 -16.36 17.72 -1.85
CA VAL A 493 -16.85 16.42 -1.39
C VAL A 493 -18.22 16.55 -0.73
N TRP A 494 -19.11 15.65 -1.07
CA TRP A 494 -20.44 15.57 -0.48
C TRP A 494 -20.58 14.33 0.39
N ALA A 495 -21.15 14.48 1.58
CA ALA A 495 -21.51 13.41 2.48
C ALA A 495 -22.99 13.50 2.85
N VAL A 496 -23.68 12.36 2.91
CA VAL A 496 -25.12 12.32 3.17
C VAL A 496 -25.49 11.27 4.21
N GLY A 497 -26.62 11.53 4.89
CA GLY A 497 -27.09 10.63 5.92
C GLY A 497 -28.38 11.08 6.60
N GLY A 498 -28.45 10.87 7.90
CA GLY A 498 -29.57 11.25 8.75
C GLY A 498 -29.16 11.89 10.06
N LYS A 499 -29.95 12.81 10.55
CA LYS A 499 -29.87 13.40 11.89
C LYS A 499 -31.19 13.26 12.62
N GLN A 500 -31.16 13.07 13.92
CA GLN A 500 -32.36 12.90 14.73
C GLN A 500 -32.58 14.10 15.65
N ASP A 501 -33.79 14.62 15.67
CA ASP A 501 -34.18 15.69 16.56
C ASP A 501 -34.45 15.21 18.01
N SER A 502 -34.85 16.13 18.91
CA SER A 502 -35.15 15.80 20.31
C SER A 502 -36.43 14.97 20.51
N ALA A 503 -37.27 14.84 19.48
CA ALA A 503 -38.47 14.00 19.48
C ALA A 503 -38.17 12.59 18.92
N GLY A 504 -36.91 12.33 18.49
CA GLY A 504 -36.49 11.08 17.88
C GLY A 504 -36.85 10.99 16.38
N LEU A 505 -37.26 12.08 15.75
CA LEU A 505 -37.64 12.12 14.35
C LEU A 505 -36.40 12.30 13.46
N TRP A 506 -36.26 11.47 12.44
CA TRP A 506 -35.18 11.56 11.49
C TRP A 506 -35.40 12.65 10.43
N HIS A 507 -34.33 13.39 10.14
CA HIS A 507 -34.23 14.39 9.09
C HIS A 507 -33.04 14.08 8.20
N THR A 508 -33.12 14.49 6.95
CA THR A 508 -31.96 14.38 6.04
C THR A 508 -30.78 15.17 6.59
N LEU A 509 -29.59 14.62 6.42
CA LEU A 509 -28.32 15.28 6.68
C LEU A 509 -27.51 15.27 5.40
N THR A 510 -27.09 16.46 4.95
CA THR A 510 -26.12 16.63 3.87
C THR A 510 -25.05 17.58 4.34
N GLU A 511 -23.80 17.20 4.13
CA GLU A 511 -22.62 18.01 4.41
C GLU A 511 -21.77 18.14 3.15
N HIS A 512 -21.17 19.32 2.98
CA HIS A 512 -20.30 19.64 1.86
C HIS A 512 -18.94 20.14 2.37
N TRP A 513 -17.87 19.58 1.82
CA TRP A 513 -16.49 20.03 2.00
C TRP A 513 -16.10 20.99 0.90
N ASP A 514 -15.71 22.21 1.27
CA ASP A 514 -15.34 23.30 0.37
C ASP A 514 -13.82 23.47 0.19
N GLY A 515 -13.04 22.47 0.60
CA GLY A 515 -11.58 22.50 0.64
C GLY A 515 -11.00 23.05 1.94
N ILE A 516 -11.85 23.57 2.85
CA ILE A 516 -11.44 24.19 4.12
C ILE A 516 -12.19 23.57 5.30
N ARG A 517 -13.51 23.34 5.14
CA ARG A 517 -14.37 22.85 6.23
C ARG A 517 -15.60 22.12 5.71
N TRP A 518 -16.13 21.23 6.53
CA TRP A 518 -17.44 20.63 6.34
C TRP A 518 -18.54 21.57 6.80
N SER A 519 -19.57 21.75 6.00
CA SER A 519 -20.71 22.60 6.28
C SER A 519 -22.02 21.89 5.95
N VAL A 520 -23.02 22.00 6.83
CA VAL A 520 -24.36 21.46 6.56
C VAL A 520 -25.04 22.28 5.45
N VAL A 521 -25.48 21.60 4.42
CA VAL A 521 -26.28 22.15 3.33
C VAL A 521 -27.68 21.56 3.43
N HIS A 522 -28.70 22.40 3.61
CA HIS A 522 -30.05 21.91 3.89
C HIS A 522 -30.71 21.27 2.66
N ALA A 523 -31.08 20.00 2.77
CA ALA A 523 -31.92 19.26 1.83
C ALA A 523 -33.40 19.41 2.18
N VAL A 524 -34.28 18.81 1.37
CA VAL A 524 -35.73 18.95 1.52
C VAL A 524 -36.32 17.78 2.32
N ASP A 525 -36.80 18.01 3.54
CA ASP A 525 -37.53 17.01 4.31
C ASP A 525 -39.02 16.98 3.88
N ARG A 526 -39.46 15.86 3.30
CA ARG A 526 -40.86 15.68 2.86
C ARG A 526 -41.67 14.71 3.68
N GLY A 527 -41.03 13.75 4.30
CA GLY A 527 -41.69 12.75 5.17
C GLY A 527 -42.02 13.35 6.52
N VAL A 528 -43.25 13.17 6.97
CA VAL A 528 -43.71 13.66 8.29
C VAL A 528 -43.27 12.79 9.46
N ASN A 529 -42.83 11.55 9.18
CA ASN A 529 -42.37 10.57 10.18
C ASN A 529 -40.88 10.21 10.06
N GLY A 530 -40.15 10.88 9.18
CA GLY A 530 -38.71 10.72 9.03
C GLY A 530 -38.21 10.83 7.59
N ASN A 531 -36.98 11.27 7.43
CA ASN A 531 -36.27 11.35 6.15
C ASN A 531 -34.80 11.01 6.37
N GLN A 532 -34.22 10.16 5.53
CA GLN A 532 -32.80 9.80 5.56
C GLN A 532 -32.27 9.58 4.15
N PHE A 533 -31.02 9.94 3.91
CA PHE A 533 -30.28 9.53 2.72
C PHE A 533 -29.36 8.37 3.06
N TYR A 534 -29.17 7.44 2.11
CA TYR A 534 -28.27 6.29 2.23
C TYR A 534 -27.10 6.34 1.27
N ALA A 535 -27.28 6.94 0.09
CA ALA A 535 -26.21 7.04 -0.89
C ALA A 535 -26.19 8.41 -1.59
N VAL A 536 -25.04 8.80 -2.09
CA VAL A 536 -24.80 10.03 -2.85
C VAL A 536 -23.87 9.76 -4.03
N LYS A 537 -24.17 10.42 -5.15
CA LYS A 537 -23.29 10.46 -6.33
C LYS A 537 -23.16 11.90 -6.81
N ALA A 538 -21.94 12.39 -6.80
CA ALA A 538 -21.57 13.71 -7.32
C ALA A 538 -20.85 13.52 -8.67
N ASN A 539 -21.37 14.13 -9.74
CA ASN A 539 -20.74 14.17 -11.05
C ASN A 539 -19.97 15.49 -11.25
N ALA A 540 -20.51 16.57 -10.70
CA ALA A 540 -19.91 17.89 -10.74
C ALA A 540 -20.39 18.71 -9.53
N SER A 541 -19.77 19.86 -9.25
CA SER A 541 -20.11 20.75 -8.14
C SER A 541 -21.57 21.27 -8.17
N ASN A 542 -22.22 21.16 -9.33
CA ASN A 542 -23.63 21.55 -9.55
C ASN A 542 -24.50 20.38 -10.05
N ASP A 543 -24.05 19.14 -9.92
CA ASP A 543 -24.80 17.96 -10.35
C ASP A 543 -24.55 16.80 -9.37
N VAL A 544 -25.29 16.82 -8.23
CA VAL A 544 -25.16 15.83 -7.15
C VAL A 544 -26.54 15.23 -6.85
N TYR A 545 -26.60 13.91 -6.74
CA TYR A 545 -27.81 13.16 -6.44
C TYR A 545 -27.68 12.44 -5.12
N ALA A 546 -28.67 12.61 -4.21
CA ALA A 546 -28.80 11.89 -2.96
C ALA A 546 -30.08 11.04 -2.98
N VAL A 547 -29.97 9.81 -2.47
CA VAL A 547 -31.09 8.86 -2.45
C VAL A 547 -31.29 8.24 -1.08
N GLY A 548 -32.54 7.92 -0.77
CA GLY A 548 -32.91 7.33 0.50
C GLY A 548 -34.42 7.20 0.67
N GLN A 549 -34.91 7.43 1.87
CA GLN A 549 -36.32 7.28 2.20
C GLN A 549 -36.97 8.54 2.79
N GLN A 550 -38.26 8.67 2.55
CA GLN A 550 -39.18 9.54 3.28
C GLN A 550 -40.23 8.66 3.94
N ALA A 551 -40.38 8.72 5.28
CA ALA A 551 -41.37 7.94 5.99
C ALA A 551 -42.68 8.74 6.09
N GLY A 552 -43.76 8.12 5.62
CA GLY A 552 -45.15 8.59 5.81
C GLY A 552 -45.81 8.01 7.05
N ALA A 553 -47.12 8.24 7.21
CA ALA A 553 -47.91 7.59 8.24
C ALA A 553 -48.13 6.09 7.85
N GLY A 554 -47.26 5.22 8.29
CA GLY A 554 -47.22 3.78 8.03
C GLY A 554 -45.91 3.32 7.37
N PHE A 555 -45.41 2.18 7.75
CA PHE A 555 -44.33 1.48 7.04
C PHE A 555 -44.92 0.79 5.81
N PRO A 556 -44.24 0.74 4.66
CA PRO A 556 -42.87 1.11 4.38
C PRO A 556 -42.69 2.60 3.97
N GLY A 557 -41.44 3.07 4.06
CA GLY A 557 -41.04 4.41 3.55
C GLY A 557 -41.15 4.49 2.03
N LYS A 558 -41.23 5.73 1.51
CA LYS A 558 -41.20 5.99 0.06
C LYS A 558 -39.78 6.41 -0.38
N ALA A 559 -39.45 6.09 -1.62
CA ALA A 559 -38.24 6.59 -2.23
C ALA A 559 -38.12 8.12 -2.14
N LEU A 560 -37.00 8.60 -1.63
CA LEU A 560 -36.58 9.99 -1.64
C LEU A 560 -35.38 10.12 -2.57
N VAL A 561 -35.46 10.99 -3.56
CA VAL A 561 -34.36 11.34 -4.46
C VAL A 561 -34.29 12.84 -4.55
N GLU A 562 -33.12 13.40 -4.31
CA GLU A 562 -32.89 14.82 -4.45
C GLU A 562 -31.68 15.13 -5.32
N HIS A 563 -31.72 16.28 -5.99
CA HIS A 563 -30.69 16.80 -6.87
C HIS A 563 -30.23 18.16 -6.38
N TRP A 564 -28.92 18.33 -6.26
CA TRP A 564 -28.23 19.60 -6.05
C TRP A 564 -27.82 20.21 -7.39
N ASP A 565 -28.27 21.40 -7.69
CA ASP A 565 -28.04 22.12 -8.95
C ASP A 565 -26.92 23.17 -8.90
N GLY A 566 -26.14 23.18 -7.80
CA GLY A 566 -25.13 24.20 -7.50
C GLY A 566 -25.63 25.31 -6.60
N MET A 567 -26.95 25.39 -6.33
CA MET A 567 -27.57 26.46 -5.53
C MET A 567 -28.50 25.88 -4.45
N ALA A 568 -29.28 24.87 -4.78
CA ALA A 568 -30.26 24.27 -3.86
C ALA A 568 -30.53 22.80 -4.17
N TRP A 569 -30.91 22.06 -3.13
CA TRP A 569 -31.47 20.72 -3.24
C TRP A 569 -32.93 20.79 -3.70
N SER A 570 -33.29 19.92 -4.63
CA SER A 570 -34.67 19.81 -5.14
C SER A 570 -35.06 18.37 -5.32
N VAL A 571 -36.33 18.02 -5.05
CA VAL A 571 -36.83 16.65 -5.12
C VAL A 571 -36.98 16.21 -6.58
N VAL A 572 -36.34 15.12 -6.93
CA VAL A 572 -36.50 14.41 -8.20
C VAL A 572 -37.74 13.52 -8.13
N ARG A 573 -38.58 13.59 -9.16
CA ARG A 573 -39.80 12.78 -9.23
C ARG A 573 -39.43 11.30 -9.48
N THR A 574 -39.80 10.43 -8.55
CA THR A 574 -39.73 8.98 -8.69
C THR A 574 -40.97 8.42 -9.41
N PRO A 575 -40.90 7.23 -10.03
CA PRO A 575 -42.06 6.54 -10.58
C PRO A 575 -43.16 6.35 -9.56
N ALA A 576 -44.45 6.40 -9.98
CA ALA A 576 -45.59 6.26 -9.09
C ALA A 576 -45.63 4.89 -8.37
N ASP A 577 -45.14 3.84 -9.06
CA ASP A 577 -45.09 2.47 -8.54
C ASP A 577 -43.94 2.22 -7.54
N ALA A 578 -43.10 3.26 -7.28
CA ALA A 578 -42.05 3.24 -6.27
C ALA A 578 -42.57 3.64 -4.86
N ALA A 579 -43.88 3.51 -4.62
CA ALA A 579 -44.49 3.93 -3.33
C ALA A 579 -44.01 3.10 -2.12
N THR A 580 -43.44 1.92 -2.36
CA THR A 580 -42.87 1.02 -1.34
C THR A 580 -41.39 0.76 -1.57
N ALA A 581 -40.76 1.52 -2.44
CA ALA A 581 -39.34 1.34 -2.81
C ALA A 581 -38.42 2.11 -1.87
N LEU A 582 -37.32 1.46 -1.49
CA LEU A 582 -36.24 2.01 -0.70
C LEU A 582 -34.94 1.98 -1.52
N PRO A 583 -34.56 3.08 -2.20
CA PRO A 583 -33.26 3.15 -2.88
C PRO A 583 -32.15 3.23 -1.84
N LEU A 584 -31.17 2.33 -1.94
CA LEU A 584 -30.02 2.19 -1.06
C LEU A 584 -28.71 2.58 -1.78
N GLY A 585 -28.68 2.51 -3.11
CA GLY A 585 -27.56 2.90 -3.95
C GLY A 585 -27.98 3.78 -5.13
N VAL A 586 -27.05 4.60 -5.58
CA VAL A 586 -27.23 5.50 -6.74
C VAL A 586 -25.98 5.50 -7.62
N GLU A 587 -26.17 5.39 -8.92
CA GLU A 587 -25.17 5.64 -9.94
C GLU A 587 -25.69 6.69 -10.92
N ALA A 588 -24.84 7.60 -11.32
CA ALA A 588 -25.13 8.67 -12.27
C ALA A 588 -24.02 8.78 -13.32
N THR A 589 -24.38 8.93 -14.57
CA THR A 589 -23.41 9.09 -15.65
C THR A 589 -23.19 10.56 -16.00
N ASP A 590 -21.98 10.90 -16.44
CA ASP A 590 -21.60 12.28 -16.84
C ASP A 590 -22.23 12.70 -18.19
N SER A 591 -23.13 11.88 -18.76
CA SER A 591 -23.82 12.21 -20.01
C SER A 591 -24.83 13.35 -19.79
N LEU A 592 -24.86 14.34 -20.65
CA LEU A 592 -25.90 15.38 -20.64
C LEU A 592 -27.06 15.02 -21.56
N PRO A 593 -28.28 14.88 -21.07
CA PRO A 593 -28.71 14.98 -19.67
C PRO A 593 -28.31 13.73 -18.86
N THR A 594 -27.98 13.92 -17.61
CA THR A 594 -27.55 12.88 -16.66
C THR A 594 -28.54 11.70 -16.64
N SER A 595 -28.00 10.49 -16.78
CA SER A 595 -28.74 9.25 -16.61
C SER A 595 -28.51 8.69 -15.22
N LEU A 596 -29.57 8.46 -14.47
CA LEU A 596 -29.55 7.86 -13.13
C LEU A 596 -29.89 6.40 -13.17
N THR A 597 -29.28 5.63 -12.31
CA THR A 597 -29.72 4.31 -11.89
C THR A 597 -29.81 4.27 -10.38
N LEU A 598 -31.01 4.01 -9.87
CA LEU A 598 -31.31 3.80 -8.46
C LEU A 598 -31.45 2.30 -8.22
N VAL A 599 -30.84 1.78 -7.16
CA VAL A 599 -30.94 0.38 -6.78
C VAL A 599 -31.33 0.26 -5.32
N GLY A 600 -32.03 -0.81 -4.96
CA GLY A 600 -32.48 -1.02 -3.58
C GLY A 600 -33.44 -2.19 -3.48
N GLN A 601 -34.40 -2.05 -2.57
CA GLN A 601 -35.47 -3.05 -2.34
C GLN A 601 -36.85 -2.42 -2.48
N GLN A 602 -37.81 -3.24 -2.79
CA GLN A 602 -39.24 -2.88 -2.83
C GLN A 602 -40.09 -3.93 -2.13
N GLU A 603 -40.93 -3.51 -1.22
CA GLU A 603 -41.94 -4.36 -0.60
C GLU A 603 -43.11 -4.59 -1.56
N THR A 604 -43.58 -5.82 -1.65
CA THR A 604 -44.72 -6.20 -2.48
C THR A 604 -45.67 -7.12 -1.67
N ASP A 605 -46.94 -7.18 -2.08
CA ASP A 605 -47.94 -8.06 -1.45
C ASP A 605 -47.59 -9.57 -1.54
N ALA A 606 -46.72 -9.94 -2.50
CA ALA A 606 -46.38 -11.32 -2.82
C ALA A 606 -45.03 -11.79 -2.23
N SER A 607 -44.17 -10.89 -1.88
CA SER A 607 -42.84 -11.17 -1.29
C SER A 607 -42.42 -10.00 -0.40
N PRO A 608 -41.82 -10.25 0.79
CA PRO A 608 -41.47 -9.17 1.68
C PRO A 608 -40.55 -8.15 1.02
N TYR A 609 -39.52 -8.60 0.27
CA TYR A 609 -38.62 -7.69 -0.44
C TYR A 609 -38.19 -8.24 -1.80
N THR A 610 -38.33 -7.41 -2.83
CA THR A 610 -37.82 -7.68 -4.19
C THR A 610 -36.83 -6.63 -4.57
N THR A 611 -35.89 -6.96 -5.50
CA THR A 611 -34.95 -5.97 -6.01
C THR A 611 -35.69 -4.80 -6.64
N TYR A 612 -35.29 -3.57 -6.28
CA TYR A 612 -35.74 -2.34 -6.90
C TYR A 612 -34.65 -1.75 -7.79
N VAL A 613 -34.99 -1.50 -9.04
CA VAL A 613 -34.15 -0.71 -9.95
C VAL A 613 -35.03 0.29 -10.69
N ALA A 614 -34.68 1.56 -10.64
CA ALA A 614 -35.28 2.60 -11.48
C ALA A 614 -34.17 3.31 -12.27
N ALA A 615 -34.31 3.38 -13.57
CA ALA A 615 -33.28 3.97 -14.42
C ALA A 615 -33.87 4.87 -15.50
N GLY A 616 -33.08 5.85 -15.93
CA GLY A 616 -33.44 6.81 -16.97
C GLY A 616 -32.89 8.19 -16.70
N ARG A 617 -33.38 9.19 -17.44
CA ARG A 617 -33.04 10.59 -17.14
C ARG A 617 -33.66 10.99 -15.81
N ALA A 618 -32.99 11.86 -15.04
CA ALA A 618 -33.51 12.36 -13.76
C ALA A 618 -34.94 12.92 -13.87
N THR A 619 -35.31 13.45 -15.04
CA THR A 619 -36.70 13.95 -15.31
C THR A 619 -37.68 12.88 -15.75
N ALA A 620 -37.23 11.64 -16.00
CA ALA A 620 -38.04 10.56 -16.58
C ALA A 620 -37.51 9.17 -16.17
N LEU A 621 -37.45 8.89 -14.86
CA LEU A 621 -37.10 7.59 -14.32
C LEU A 621 -38.21 6.58 -14.55
N SER A 622 -37.85 5.34 -14.87
CA SER A 622 -38.78 4.20 -15.00
C SER A 622 -38.26 2.98 -14.26
N ILE A 623 -39.16 2.23 -13.63
CA ILE A 623 -38.81 0.95 -12.99
C ILE A 623 -38.36 -0.03 -14.07
N GLN A 624 -37.29 -0.75 -13.79
CA GLN A 624 -36.76 -1.82 -14.63
C GLN A 624 -37.11 -3.17 -14.01
N SER A 625 -37.47 -4.13 -14.85
CA SER A 625 -37.68 -5.50 -14.40
C SER A 625 -36.33 -6.16 -14.13
N THR A 626 -36.18 -6.71 -12.94
CA THR A 626 -34.99 -7.39 -12.45
C THR A 626 -35.28 -8.82 -12.02
N PRO A 627 -34.31 -9.76 -12.17
CA PRO A 627 -34.47 -11.10 -11.61
C PRO A 627 -34.46 -11.05 -10.08
N ASN A 628 -35.35 -11.84 -9.46
CA ASN A 628 -35.34 -12.11 -8.03
C ASN A 628 -35.15 -13.63 -7.79
N PHE A 629 -34.44 -13.96 -6.72
CA PHE A 629 -34.03 -15.31 -6.41
C PHE A 629 -34.59 -15.76 -5.03
N GLY A 630 -34.89 -17.03 -4.92
CA GLY A 630 -35.50 -17.55 -3.68
C GLY A 630 -36.94 -17.07 -3.47
N THR A 631 -37.40 -17.23 -2.25
CA THR A 631 -38.79 -16.95 -1.85
C THR A 631 -38.94 -15.89 -0.77
N SER A 632 -37.82 -15.27 -0.39
CA SER A 632 -37.75 -14.28 0.68
C SER A 632 -37.14 -12.97 0.21
N GLU A 633 -36.04 -12.52 0.79
CA GLU A 633 -35.48 -11.21 0.57
C GLU A 633 -34.58 -11.15 -0.65
N ASN A 634 -34.62 -10.00 -1.36
CA ASN A 634 -33.70 -9.65 -2.47
C ASN A 634 -33.40 -8.15 -2.38
N ASP A 635 -32.19 -7.83 -1.98
CA ASP A 635 -31.76 -6.46 -1.73
C ASP A 635 -30.57 -6.09 -2.61
N LEU A 636 -30.53 -4.83 -3.04
CA LEU A 636 -29.41 -4.22 -3.75
C LEU A 636 -28.91 -3.00 -2.99
N PHE A 637 -27.60 -2.95 -2.69
CA PHE A 637 -27.03 -1.87 -1.86
C PHE A 637 -26.16 -0.90 -2.65
N GLY A 638 -25.50 -1.37 -3.71
CA GLY A 638 -24.60 -0.55 -4.50
C GLY A 638 -24.77 -0.69 -6.00
N ALA A 639 -24.46 0.35 -6.74
CA ALA A 639 -24.45 0.35 -8.19
C ALA A 639 -23.15 1.01 -8.73
N ALA A 640 -22.67 0.52 -9.87
CA ALA A 640 -21.53 1.09 -10.57
C ALA A 640 -21.66 0.90 -12.08
N THR A 641 -21.16 1.83 -12.89
CA THR A 641 -21.13 1.74 -14.34
C THR A 641 -19.77 1.27 -14.82
N ALA A 642 -19.71 0.09 -15.44
CA ALA A 642 -18.49 -0.47 -16.01
C ALA A 642 -18.04 0.27 -17.29
N ALA A 643 -16.79 0.11 -17.67
CA ALA A 643 -16.19 0.74 -18.85
C ALA A 643 -16.91 0.39 -20.19
N ASP A 644 -17.63 -0.75 -20.25
CA ASP A 644 -18.42 -1.17 -21.41
C ASP A 644 -19.82 -0.51 -21.46
N GLY A 645 -20.11 0.41 -20.53
CA GLY A 645 -21.40 1.10 -20.39
C GLY A 645 -22.51 0.23 -19.78
N SER A 646 -22.24 -0.97 -19.29
CA SER A 646 -23.19 -1.74 -18.49
C SER A 646 -23.23 -1.22 -17.05
N THR A 647 -24.42 -1.17 -16.46
CA THR A 647 -24.59 -0.85 -15.04
C THR A 647 -24.67 -2.13 -14.25
N TRP A 648 -23.93 -2.21 -13.14
CA TRP A 648 -23.95 -3.33 -12.22
C TRP A 648 -24.59 -2.94 -10.90
N ALA A 649 -25.28 -3.90 -10.30
CA ALA A 649 -25.89 -3.73 -8.98
C ALA A 649 -25.58 -4.96 -8.13
N VAL A 650 -25.22 -4.75 -6.88
CA VAL A 650 -24.86 -5.83 -5.95
C VAL A 650 -25.62 -5.73 -4.64
N GLY A 651 -25.74 -6.89 -3.99
CA GLY A 651 -26.42 -7.02 -2.71
C GLY A 651 -26.47 -8.47 -2.25
N TRP A 652 -27.61 -8.89 -1.74
CA TRP A 652 -27.85 -10.28 -1.34
C TRP A 652 -29.27 -10.74 -1.63
N TYR A 653 -29.51 -12.04 -1.48
CA TYR A 653 -30.82 -12.67 -1.50
C TYR A 653 -30.90 -13.82 -0.49
N ILE A 654 -32.06 -14.09 0.04
CA ILE A 654 -32.36 -15.28 0.86
C ILE A 654 -33.08 -16.26 -0.01
N TYR A 655 -32.46 -17.44 -0.23
CA TYR A 655 -33.03 -18.47 -1.10
C TYR A 655 -34.25 -19.17 -0.43
N ASP A 656 -34.13 -19.46 0.86
CA ASP A 656 -35.12 -20.21 1.63
C ASP A 656 -35.27 -19.59 3.02
N SER A 657 -36.48 -19.13 3.35
CA SER A 657 -36.81 -18.53 4.63
C SER A 657 -36.60 -19.44 5.84
N THR A 658 -36.35 -20.75 5.64
CA THR A 658 -36.09 -21.71 6.74
C THR A 658 -34.62 -21.69 7.20
N THR A 659 -33.71 -21.20 6.39
CA THR A 659 -32.26 -21.15 6.70
C THR A 659 -31.78 -19.76 7.07
N ASP A 660 -32.49 -18.72 6.68
CA ASP A 660 -32.16 -17.30 6.91
C ASP A 660 -30.76 -16.87 6.41
N ASN A 661 -30.16 -17.70 5.54
CA ASN A 661 -28.80 -17.45 5.01
C ASN A 661 -28.84 -16.54 3.78
N HIS A 662 -28.15 -15.42 3.85
CA HIS A 662 -27.94 -14.55 2.71
C HIS A 662 -26.92 -15.15 1.73
N ASN A 663 -27.16 -14.89 0.44
CA ASN A 663 -26.27 -15.25 -0.65
C ASN A 663 -25.93 -14.00 -1.47
N PRO A 664 -24.69 -13.83 -1.93
CA PRO A 664 -24.31 -12.65 -2.71
C PRO A 664 -25.10 -12.57 -4.02
N LEU A 665 -25.60 -11.38 -4.31
CA LEU A 665 -26.35 -11.06 -5.52
C LEU A 665 -25.56 -10.08 -6.37
N ALA A 666 -25.34 -10.39 -7.67
CA ALA A 666 -24.78 -9.49 -8.65
C ALA A 666 -25.62 -9.48 -9.90
N LEU A 667 -26.14 -8.32 -10.27
CA LEU A 667 -26.96 -8.10 -11.46
C LEU A 667 -26.21 -7.19 -12.45
N ARG A 668 -26.29 -7.51 -13.73
CA ARG A 668 -25.78 -6.68 -14.82
C ARG A 668 -26.92 -6.15 -15.67
N GLY A 669 -27.03 -4.85 -15.79
CA GLY A 669 -27.99 -4.15 -16.65
C GLY A 669 -27.31 -3.63 -17.92
N LYS A 670 -27.83 -4.01 -19.09
CA LYS A 670 -27.41 -3.46 -20.37
C LYS A 670 -28.64 -3.29 -21.27
N ASN A 671 -28.80 -2.12 -21.88
CA ASN A 671 -29.96 -1.79 -22.73
C ASN A 671 -31.32 -2.03 -22.02
N ARG A 672 -31.40 -1.71 -20.74
CA ARG A 672 -32.58 -1.91 -19.84
C ARG A 672 -32.94 -3.38 -19.59
N VAL A 673 -32.07 -4.30 -19.91
CA VAL A 673 -32.23 -5.73 -19.59
C VAL A 673 -31.27 -6.07 -18.48
N TRP A 674 -31.81 -6.58 -17.36
CA TRP A 674 -31.04 -7.02 -16.20
C TRP A 674 -30.91 -8.53 -16.18
N SER A 675 -29.74 -9.03 -15.88
CA SER A 675 -29.44 -10.46 -15.77
C SER A 675 -28.57 -10.75 -14.57
N LEU A 676 -28.76 -11.94 -13.98
CA LEU A 676 -27.87 -12.45 -12.95
C LEU A 676 -26.49 -12.75 -13.53
N VAL A 677 -25.46 -12.36 -12.82
CA VAL A 677 -24.10 -12.83 -13.05
C VAL A 677 -23.65 -13.62 -11.82
N PRO A 678 -23.32 -14.92 -12.00
CA PRO A 678 -22.92 -15.75 -10.87
C PRO A 678 -21.69 -15.19 -10.16
N THR A 679 -21.79 -15.08 -8.84
CA THR A 679 -20.69 -14.69 -7.94
C THR A 679 -19.70 -15.85 -7.73
N ALA A 680 -18.58 -15.62 -7.08
CA ALA A 680 -17.65 -16.69 -6.76
C ALA A 680 -18.32 -17.76 -5.87
N LYS A 681 -17.90 -19.01 -6.05
CA LYS A 681 -18.43 -20.11 -5.24
C LYS A 681 -17.99 -19.95 -3.79
N LEU A 682 -18.94 -19.69 -2.90
CA LEU A 682 -18.75 -19.72 -1.45
C LEU A 682 -19.07 -21.11 -0.89
N THR A 683 -18.68 -21.37 0.35
CA THR A 683 -19.04 -22.60 1.06
C THR A 683 -20.57 -22.66 1.20
N PRO A 684 -21.27 -23.73 0.78
CA PRO A 684 -22.70 -23.82 0.92
C PRO A 684 -23.16 -23.66 2.38
N GLY A 685 -24.18 -22.84 2.60
CA GLY A 685 -24.73 -22.58 3.93
C GLY A 685 -23.99 -21.54 4.74
N THR A 686 -23.03 -20.80 4.16
CA THR A 686 -22.47 -19.60 4.80
C THR A 686 -23.35 -18.40 4.50
N ASP A 687 -23.64 -17.63 5.53
CA ASP A 687 -24.34 -16.35 5.42
C ASP A 687 -23.38 -15.32 4.80
N SER A 688 -23.67 -14.81 3.60
CA SER A 688 -22.74 -13.97 2.84
C SER A 688 -23.47 -12.97 1.95
N GLY A 689 -22.91 -11.79 1.76
CA GLY A 689 -23.53 -10.77 0.92
C GLY A 689 -22.60 -9.62 0.57
N PHE A 690 -22.91 -8.90 -0.51
CA PHE A 690 -22.22 -7.67 -0.87
C PHE A 690 -22.91 -6.44 -0.26
N ALA A 691 -22.11 -5.50 0.22
CA ALA A 691 -22.57 -4.21 0.72
C ALA A 691 -22.30 -3.07 -0.28
N ALA A 692 -21.23 -3.16 -1.06
CA ALA A 692 -20.85 -2.09 -2.01
C ALA A 692 -20.15 -2.63 -3.26
N ILE A 693 -20.17 -1.80 -4.32
CA ILE A 693 -19.49 -2.06 -5.59
C ILE A 693 -18.88 -0.76 -6.11
N THR A 694 -17.74 -0.86 -6.79
CA THR A 694 -17.12 0.24 -7.52
C THR A 694 -16.60 -0.23 -8.87
N ALA A 695 -16.68 0.65 -9.87
CA ALA A 695 -15.97 0.46 -11.13
C ALA A 695 -14.50 0.88 -10.99
N ILE A 696 -13.61 0.10 -11.59
CA ILE A 696 -12.17 0.39 -11.57
C ILE A 696 -11.83 1.22 -12.81
N PRO A 697 -11.22 2.41 -12.67
CA PRO A 697 -10.69 3.15 -13.80
C PRO A 697 -9.70 2.28 -14.61
N GLY A 698 -9.98 2.10 -15.91
CA GLY A 698 -9.20 1.21 -16.77
C GLY A 698 -9.80 -0.18 -16.98
N GLY A 699 -10.84 -0.57 -16.23
CA GLY A 699 -11.64 -1.79 -16.43
C GLY A 699 -11.73 -2.68 -15.19
N GLY A 700 -12.82 -3.45 -15.12
CA GLY A 700 -13.16 -4.33 -14.01
C GLY A 700 -13.98 -3.67 -12.91
N LEU A 701 -14.37 -4.47 -11.93
CA LEU A 701 -15.22 -4.07 -10.79
C LEU A 701 -14.70 -4.72 -9.50
N TRP A 702 -14.79 -3.99 -8.39
CA TRP A 702 -14.67 -4.54 -7.04
C TRP A 702 -16.03 -4.57 -6.38
N ALA A 703 -16.37 -5.69 -5.73
CA ALA A 703 -17.51 -5.81 -4.81
C ALA A 703 -17.00 -6.26 -3.45
N VAL A 704 -17.52 -5.65 -2.39
CA VAL A 704 -17.13 -5.95 -1.00
C VAL A 704 -18.32 -6.17 -0.10
N GLY A 705 -18.12 -6.90 1.00
CA GLY A 705 -19.15 -7.19 1.97
C GLY A 705 -18.68 -8.15 3.04
N VAL A 706 -19.52 -9.15 3.35
CA VAL A 706 -19.30 -10.11 4.44
C VAL A 706 -19.45 -11.56 3.98
N THR A 707 -18.78 -12.48 4.68
CA THR A 707 -18.97 -13.92 4.55
C THR A 707 -18.87 -14.58 5.92
N GLY A 708 -19.85 -15.42 6.27
CA GLY A 708 -19.82 -16.20 7.50
C GLY A 708 -18.66 -17.19 7.53
N ASN A 709 -18.08 -17.42 8.69
CA ASN A 709 -17.05 -18.42 8.92
C ASN A 709 -17.59 -19.61 9.73
N SER A 710 -16.77 -20.66 9.85
CA SER A 710 -17.14 -21.88 10.59
C SER A 710 -17.31 -21.69 12.10
N GLN A 711 -16.99 -20.52 12.64
CA GLN A 711 -17.11 -20.17 14.06
C GLN A 711 -18.39 -19.37 14.35
N GLY A 712 -19.19 -19.04 13.32
CA GLY A 712 -20.41 -18.24 13.43
C GLY A 712 -20.17 -16.73 13.45
N ASN A 713 -18.95 -16.28 13.11
CA ASN A 713 -18.62 -14.86 12.94
C ASN A 713 -18.56 -14.49 11.45
N TYR A 714 -18.61 -13.19 11.16
CA TYR A 714 -18.43 -12.68 9.80
C TYR A 714 -16.97 -12.31 9.55
N GLY A 715 -16.45 -12.72 8.38
CA GLY A 715 -15.21 -12.26 7.81
C GLY A 715 -15.45 -11.35 6.60
N THR A 716 -14.42 -10.69 6.15
CA THR A 716 -14.48 -9.81 4.97
C THR A 716 -14.67 -10.61 3.68
N LEU A 717 -15.51 -10.11 2.80
CA LEU A 717 -15.72 -10.63 1.43
C LEU A 717 -15.26 -9.58 0.43
N ILE A 718 -14.35 -9.95 -0.45
CA ILE A 718 -13.92 -9.14 -1.60
C ILE A 718 -13.97 -10.00 -2.85
N GLU A 719 -14.66 -9.53 -3.89
CA GLU A 719 -14.66 -10.17 -5.20
C GLU A 719 -14.31 -9.18 -6.31
N TYR A 720 -13.62 -9.68 -7.33
CA TYR A 720 -13.22 -8.97 -8.54
C TYR A 720 -13.97 -9.52 -9.74
N HIS A 721 -14.44 -8.62 -10.62
CA HIS A 721 -14.96 -8.95 -11.96
C HIS A 721 -14.13 -8.18 -13.00
N PRO A 722 -13.52 -8.85 -14.02
CA PRO A 722 -12.66 -8.20 -15.01
C PRO A 722 -13.40 -7.32 -16.03
#